data_c09895be0bbb01a0d7482419c4b0bc45
#
_entry.id   c09895be0bbb01a0d7482419c4b0bc45
#
_cell.length_a   1.000
_cell.length_b   1.000
_cell.length_c   1.000
_cell.angle_alpha   90.00
_cell.angle_beta   90.00
_cell.angle_gamma   90.00
#
_symmetry.space_group_name_H-M   'P 1'
#
loop_
_entity.id
_entity.type
_entity.pdbx_description
1 polymer ?
#
loop_
_entity_poly.entity_id
_entity_poly.type
_entity_poly.pdbx_seq_one_letter_code
_entity_poly.pdbx_strand_id
1 'polypeptide(L)'
;MRKFYVLVFCVLAASDYLEAQSYMGFTSDNYSGVNAVTLNPANITDSPYKLDIHLAGISAFASNDYFGVNVFDALKSGYNFSSAPTQSPSNNNRGAGNFDVLGPSLLFNLNANSTLAIFTRGRLFFNADDISGASISSINNDTTGDFNIDEDRFNSLGNAWTEFGLAYARTILNNKQNKLKGGISLKYLKGQGSAYAFGEDFSITYDADGTDLGGGETTGRIASSGTLNYGRFEEFDADNYNYESPSNSSGYGIDFGLTYDWNPNGFSGNGVNDYKLRIGLSVTDIGFVNYKDGIREAYGINNAGESEADFDDAESLGEFLNEFYVLGGSGIGYKIDLPSALHVNLDWNLNSKFFINVNTDVSLISKTRITANRITNTVSLTPRYQSKWFSFYVPLSVVQRNGLRLGAGLRAGPLYIGSGSIISALASDNNQHADVYAGLKIPIYKNTPKDTDEDGIIDKKDNCPKEFGPLENNGCPWGDKDEDGILDHEDTCPDEVGPIENKGCPWKDTDGDGILDKDDNCIEEAGTIPNNGCPEGEVTEEIQKTLNAFAKTILFDSGTSMIKTESNQVLGEIIAILNEYPSAGFTIEGHTDSVGKETSNFVLSEARANAVKDFLVSNGIDSNRLLTVGYGESKPIFSNKTSYGRSRNRRVEINLID
;
A
#
# COMPACT_ATOMS: atom_id res chain seq x y z
N MET A 1 -4.29 5.99 -7.66
CA MET A 1 -2.83 5.97 -7.66
C MET A 1 -2.20 7.37 -7.64
N ARG A 2 -2.51 8.31 -8.57
CA ARG A 2 -1.87 9.66 -8.58
C ARG A 2 -2.02 10.46 -7.26
N LYS A 3 -3.16 10.37 -6.56
CA LYS A 3 -3.38 11.04 -5.26
C LYS A 3 -2.60 10.40 -4.09
N PHE A 4 -2.23 9.13 -4.20
CA PHE A 4 -1.43 8.42 -3.22
C PHE A 4 0.05 8.83 -3.29
N TYR A 5 0.60 8.99 -4.50
CA TYR A 5 1.97 9.50 -4.69
C TYR A 5 2.15 10.94 -4.19
N VAL A 6 1.11 11.78 -4.31
CA VAL A 6 1.15 13.16 -3.78
C VAL A 6 1.20 13.15 -2.25
N LEU A 7 0.44 12.27 -1.58
CA LEU A 7 0.47 12.17 -0.11
C LEU A 7 1.83 11.65 0.39
N VAL A 8 2.40 10.62 -0.25
CA VAL A 8 3.74 10.10 0.08
C VAL A 8 4.81 11.14 -0.21
N PHE A 9 4.70 11.91 -1.30
CA PHE A 9 5.65 12.97 -1.64
C PHE A 9 5.55 14.17 -0.68
N CYS A 10 4.35 14.55 -0.24
CA CYS A 10 4.17 15.60 0.79
C CYS A 10 4.73 15.19 2.15
N VAL A 11 4.64 13.91 2.52
CA VAL A 11 5.25 13.37 3.76
C VAL A 11 6.78 13.34 3.64
N LEU A 12 7.33 13.02 2.47
CA LEU A 12 8.78 13.04 2.23
C LEU A 12 9.35 14.46 2.08
N ALA A 13 8.56 15.43 1.62
CA ALA A 13 9.00 16.84 1.50
C ALA A 13 9.02 17.60 2.83
N ALA A 14 8.43 17.04 3.91
CA ALA A 14 8.49 17.59 5.27
C ALA A 14 9.75 17.15 6.05
N SER A 15 10.80 16.70 5.37
CA SER A 15 11.94 15.96 5.93
C SER A 15 12.95 16.74 6.78
N ASP A 16 12.78 18.04 7.02
CA ASP A 16 13.77 18.84 7.76
C ASP A 16 13.72 18.66 9.30
N TYR A 17 12.83 17.77 9.84
CA TYR A 17 12.55 17.67 11.28
C TYR A 17 12.28 16.23 11.77
N LEU A 18 13.05 15.21 11.41
CA LEU A 18 12.69 13.81 11.69
C LEU A 18 13.76 13.01 12.46
N GLU A 19 13.36 12.23 13.47
CA GLU A 19 14.24 11.45 14.38
C GLU A 19 13.59 10.12 14.90
N ALA A 20 14.30 9.15 15.54
CA ALA A 20 13.92 7.74 15.73
C ALA A 20 13.09 7.34 16.98
N GLN A 21 12.39 6.17 16.92
CA GLN A 21 11.41 5.66 17.88
C GLN A 21 11.84 4.35 18.56
N SER A 22 11.36 4.10 19.82
CA SER A 22 11.48 2.82 20.52
C SER A 22 10.65 1.71 19.86
N TYR A 23 11.14 0.48 19.83
CA TYR A 23 10.47 -0.73 19.30
C TYR A 23 10.01 -0.62 17.85
N MET A 24 10.81 0.04 17.00
CA MET A 24 10.48 0.32 15.59
C MET A 24 10.12 -0.96 14.82
N GLY A 25 8.99 -0.93 14.11
CA GLY A 25 8.44 -2.07 13.37
C GLY A 25 7.59 -3.02 14.22
N PHE A 26 7.98 -3.31 15.48
CA PHE A 26 7.24 -4.21 16.35
C PHE A 26 5.94 -3.61 16.89
N THR A 27 5.92 -2.32 17.24
CA THR A 27 4.71 -1.66 17.77
C THR A 27 3.56 -1.61 16.76
N SER A 28 3.86 -1.65 15.46
CA SER A 28 2.88 -1.71 14.38
C SER A 28 2.42 -3.13 14.02
N ASP A 29 3.03 -4.18 14.60
CA ASP A 29 2.60 -5.58 14.41
C ASP A 29 1.22 -5.81 15.05
N ASN A 30 0.30 -6.44 14.34
CA ASN A 30 -1.01 -6.82 14.88
C ASN A 30 -0.91 -7.83 16.05
N TYR A 31 0.26 -8.40 16.26
CA TYR A 31 0.59 -9.29 17.36
C TYR A 31 1.49 -8.62 18.43
N SER A 32 1.60 -7.29 18.44
CA SER A 32 2.37 -6.55 19.47
C SER A 32 1.73 -6.66 20.86
N GLY A 33 0.41 -6.84 20.95
CA GLY A 33 -0.30 -7.00 22.21
C GLY A 33 -0.26 -5.73 23.06
N VAL A 34 0.13 -5.86 24.35
CA VAL A 34 0.20 -4.72 25.27
C VAL A 34 1.22 -3.66 24.81
N ASN A 35 2.26 -4.03 24.05
CA ASN A 35 3.24 -3.07 23.51
C ASN A 35 2.61 -2.02 22.59
N ALA A 36 1.46 -2.31 21.96
CA ALA A 36 0.75 -1.36 21.13
C ALA A 36 0.31 -0.08 21.87
N VAL A 37 0.15 -0.16 23.21
CA VAL A 37 -0.22 1.01 24.05
C VAL A 37 0.80 2.14 23.91
N THR A 38 2.07 1.81 23.75
CA THR A 38 3.16 2.80 23.70
C THR A 38 3.13 3.68 22.44
N LEU A 39 2.49 3.21 21.38
CA LEU A 39 2.31 3.96 20.13
C LEU A 39 0.91 4.58 20.04
N ASN A 40 -0.13 3.79 20.29
CA ASN A 40 -1.51 4.22 20.17
C ASN A 40 -2.42 3.34 21.05
N PRO A 41 -3.02 3.87 22.12
CA PRO A 41 -3.85 3.08 23.01
C PRO A 41 -5.08 2.45 22.32
N ALA A 42 -5.57 2.99 21.20
CA ALA A 42 -6.67 2.38 20.44
C ALA A 42 -6.29 1.03 19.79
N ASN A 43 -4.99 0.79 19.54
CA ASN A 43 -4.52 -0.42 18.87
C ASN A 43 -4.61 -1.70 19.71
N ILE A 44 -4.87 -1.60 21.02
CA ILE A 44 -5.09 -2.80 21.86
C ILE A 44 -6.45 -3.46 21.59
N THR A 45 -7.40 -2.74 20.98
CA THR A 45 -8.68 -3.29 20.51
C THR A 45 -8.43 -4.22 19.34
N ASP A 46 -9.21 -5.27 19.20
CA ASP A 46 -9.05 -6.33 18.19
C ASP A 46 -7.75 -7.17 18.36
N SER A 47 -7.09 -7.07 19.51
CA SER A 47 -5.96 -7.96 19.82
C SER A 47 -6.34 -9.43 19.59
N PRO A 48 -5.46 -10.24 18.98
CA PRO A 48 -5.68 -11.68 18.77
C PRO A 48 -5.70 -12.47 20.10
N TYR A 49 -5.30 -11.84 21.18
CA TYR A 49 -5.10 -12.50 22.46
C TYR A 49 -6.36 -12.43 23.31
N LYS A 50 -6.72 -13.56 23.92
CA LYS A 50 -7.63 -13.59 25.06
C LYS A 50 -6.97 -12.93 26.28
N LEU A 51 -5.68 -13.20 26.45
CA LEU A 51 -4.81 -12.62 27.47
C LEU A 51 -3.41 -12.50 26.89
N ASP A 52 -2.77 -11.34 27.00
CA ASP A 52 -1.35 -11.13 26.69
C ASP A 52 -0.63 -10.77 27.99
N ILE A 53 0.32 -11.58 28.39
CA ILE A 53 1.16 -11.36 29.58
C ILE A 53 2.54 -10.97 29.11
N HIS A 54 2.87 -9.70 29.19
CA HIS A 54 4.20 -9.22 28.92
C HIS A 54 5.06 -9.38 30.16
N LEU A 55 6.19 -10.03 30.04
CA LEU A 55 7.10 -10.31 31.17
C LEU A 55 8.12 -9.19 31.32
N ALA A 56 8.86 -8.91 30.27
CA ALA A 56 9.82 -7.82 30.19
C ALA A 56 10.15 -7.48 28.74
N GLY A 57 10.41 -6.22 28.47
CA GLY A 57 10.96 -5.73 27.21
C GLY A 57 11.88 -4.56 27.48
N ILE A 58 12.93 -4.47 26.69
CA ILE A 58 13.88 -3.37 26.74
C ILE A 58 14.01 -2.74 25.37
N SER A 59 14.18 -1.43 25.34
CA SER A 59 14.59 -0.68 24.16
C SER A 59 15.60 0.37 24.57
N ALA A 60 16.69 0.44 23.83
CA ALA A 60 17.71 1.46 24.00
C ALA A 60 17.91 2.18 22.66
N PHE A 61 18.05 3.48 22.74
CA PHE A 61 18.28 4.35 21.61
C PHE A 61 19.30 5.41 21.99
N ALA A 62 20.25 5.65 21.10
CA ALA A 62 21.19 6.75 21.20
C ALA A 62 21.44 7.36 19.82
N SER A 63 21.47 8.68 19.77
CA SER A 63 21.69 9.45 18.56
C SER A 63 22.47 10.71 18.90
N ASN A 64 23.45 11.06 18.08
CA ASN A 64 24.19 12.32 18.17
C ASN A 64 24.71 12.72 16.78
N ASP A 65 25.11 13.97 16.62
CA ASP A 65 25.74 14.47 15.42
C ASP A 65 27.23 14.85 15.60
N TYR A 66 27.81 14.49 16.74
CA TYR A 66 29.22 14.74 17.08
C TYR A 66 30.11 13.50 16.93
N PHE A 67 29.78 12.41 17.63
CA PHE A 67 30.57 11.17 17.62
C PHE A 67 30.04 10.18 16.59
N GLY A 68 30.97 9.58 15.80
CA GLY A 68 30.66 8.45 14.96
C GLY A 68 31.56 7.26 15.26
N VAL A 69 30.96 6.08 15.31
CA VAL A 69 31.60 4.83 15.73
C VAL A 69 31.43 3.75 14.67
N ASN A 70 32.53 3.03 14.33
CA ASN A 70 32.43 1.77 13.61
C ASN A 70 32.00 0.67 14.58
N VAL A 71 30.85 0.03 14.31
CA VAL A 71 30.28 -1.00 15.21
C VAL A 71 31.19 -2.21 15.34
N PHE A 72 31.86 -2.66 14.27
CA PHE A 72 32.78 -3.80 14.33
C PHE A 72 34.02 -3.50 15.13
N ASP A 73 34.51 -2.25 15.07
CA ASP A 73 35.66 -1.83 15.88
C ASP A 73 35.27 -1.69 17.35
N ALA A 74 34.10 -1.15 17.64
CA ALA A 74 33.59 -1.01 19.01
C ALA A 74 33.36 -2.35 19.73
N LEU A 75 33.14 -3.43 18.98
CA LEU A 75 32.99 -4.79 19.53
C LEU A 75 34.34 -5.48 19.81
N LYS A 76 35.46 -4.90 19.40
CA LYS A 76 36.80 -5.47 19.67
C LYS A 76 37.21 -5.25 21.10
N SER A 77 37.89 -6.24 21.66
CA SER A 77 38.49 -6.11 23.01
C SER A 77 39.52 -4.97 23.01
N GLY A 78 39.42 -4.06 24.00
CA GLY A 78 40.32 -2.91 24.13
C GLY A 78 39.96 -1.67 23.27
N TYR A 79 38.72 -1.61 22.71
CA TYR A 79 38.26 -0.41 22.05
C TYR A 79 38.23 0.76 23.04
N ASN A 80 38.84 1.88 22.64
CA ASN A 80 38.88 3.08 23.48
C ASN A 80 37.83 4.09 22.99
N PHE A 81 36.74 4.22 23.73
CA PHE A 81 35.65 5.14 23.44
C PHE A 81 36.03 6.63 23.54
N SER A 82 37.14 6.97 24.22
CA SER A 82 37.59 8.35 24.36
C SER A 82 38.36 8.87 23.16
N SER A 83 39.07 8.01 22.44
CA SER A 83 39.99 8.41 21.37
C SER A 83 39.72 7.79 20.00
N ALA A 84 38.92 6.71 19.92
CA ALA A 84 38.66 5.99 18.69
C ALA A 84 37.49 6.53 17.83
N PRO A 85 36.45 7.20 18.37
CA PRO A 85 35.34 7.71 17.58
C PRO A 85 35.78 8.81 16.61
N THR A 86 35.17 8.80 15.42
CA THR A 86 35.28 9.96 14.50
C THR A 86 34.50 11.12 15.07
N GLN A 87 35.13 12.30 15.14
CA GLN A 87 34.49 13.52 15.65
C GLN A 87 34.02 14.41 14.47
N SER A 88 32.84 14.99 14.64
CA SER A 88 32.21 15.93 13.69
C SER A 88 31.80 17.21 14.43
N PRO A 89 32.78 18.04 14.82
CA PRO A 89 32.52 19.22 15.64
C PRO A 89 31.77 20.28 14.84
N SER A 90 30.74 20.84 15.45
CA SER A 90 30.00 22.03 14.98
C SER A 90 29.64 22.89 16.18
N ASN A 91 29.21 24.14 15.93
CA ASN A 91 28.82 25.05 17.02
C ASN A 91 27.44 24.74 17.65
N ASN A 92 26.73 23.75 17.12
CA ASN A 92 25.39 23.39 17.60
C ASN A 92 25.12 21.88 17.52
N ASN A 93 26.09 21.08 17.96
CA ASN A 93 25.91 19.64 18.08
C ASN A 93 24.79 19.27 19.04
N ARG A 94 24.23 18.09 18.84
CA ARG A 94 23.13 17.56 19.64
C ARG A 94 23.34 16.11 19.99
N GLY A 95 22.74 15.73 21.10
CA GLY A 95 22.63 14.36 21.52
C GLY A 95 21.23 14.04 22.06
N ALA A 96 20.76 12.86 21.79
CA ALA A 96 19.54 12.33 22.37
C ALA A 96 19.69 10.85 22.68
N GLY A 97 19.09 10.44 23.78
CA GLY A 97 19.06 9.03 24.17
C GLY A 97 17.79 8.71 24.93
N ASN A 98 17.30 7.51 24.75
CA ASN A 98 16.30 6.96 25.62
C ASN A 98 16.59 5.50 25.95
N PHE A 99 16.21 5.12 27.16
CA PHE A 99 16.19 3.76 27.62
C PHE A 99 14.80 3.47 28.18
N ASP A 100 14.20 2.38 27.74
CA ASP A 100 12.80 2.06 27.98
C ASP A 100 12.71 0.59 28.43
N VAL A 101 12.17 0.34 29.58
CA VAL A 101 11.91 -0.99 30.09
C VAL A 101 10.41 -1.15 30.29
N LEU A 102 9.76 -1.88 29.41
CA LEU A 102 8.40 -2.31 29.65
C LEU A 102 8.42 -3.53 30.59
N GLY A 103 7.95 -3.33 31.80
CA GLY A 103 7.90 -4.34 32.84
C GLY A 103 6.71 -5.29 32.73
N PRO A 104 6.40 -6.05 33.78
CA PRO A 104 5.25 -6.95 33.80
C PRO A 104 3.97 -6.20 33.50
N SER A 105 3.27 -6.66 32.47
CA SER A 105 2.07 -5.98 31.92
C SER A 105 1.05 -6.99 31.42
N LEU A 106 -0.22 -6.62 31.46
CA LEU A 106 -1.34 -7.49 31.11
C LEU A 106 -2.28 -6.78 30.13
N LEU A 107 -2.72 -7.49 29.12
CA LEU A 107 -3.81 -7.07 28.24
C LEU A 107 -4.87 -8.15 28.21
N PHE A 108 -6.14 -7.77 28.40
CA PHE A 108 -7.27 -8.69 28.33
C PHE A 108 -8.51 -8.01 27.75
N ASN A 109 -9.29 -8.79 27.01
CA ASN A 109 -10.54 -8.32 26.43
C ASN A 109 -11.67 -8.43 27.44
N LEU A 110 -12.36 -7.32 27.72
CA LEU A 110 -13.55 -7.30 28.56
C LEU A 110 -14.75 -7.90 27.83
N ASN A 111 -14.84 -7.63 26.54
CA ASN A 111 -15.87 -8.15 25.61
C ASN A 111 -15.36 -8.04 24.16
N ALA A 112 -16.23 -8.33 23.18
CA ALA A 112 -15.88 -8.27 21.76
C ALA A 112 -15.42 -6.87 21.28
N ASN A 113 -15.86 -5.80 21.95
CA ASN A 113 -15.61 -4.42 21.52
C ASN A 113 -14.72 -3.62 22.46
N SER A 114 -14.32 -4.18 23.60
CA SER A 114 -13.60 -3.42 24.65
C SER A 114 -12.44 -4.22 25.22
N THR A 115 -11.29 -3.57 25.36
CA THR A 115 -10.05 -4.14 25.85
C THR A 115 -9.46 -3.26 26.95
N LEU A 116 -8.88 -3.87 27.95
CA LEU A 116 -8.18 -3.23 29.05
C LEU A 116 -6.71 -3.70 29.07
N ALA A 117 -5.79 -2.79 29.35
CA ALA A 117 -4.40 -3.13 29.62
C ALA A 117 -3.92 -2.45 30.89
N ILE A 118 -3.12 -3.17 31.69
CA ILE A 118 -2.38 -2.66 32.83
C ILE A 118 -0.91 -2.84 32.50
N PHE A 119 -0.11 -1.80 32.64
CA PHE A 119 1.30 -1.86 32.30
C PHE A 119 2.17 -1.12 33.30
N THR A 120 3.41 -1.60 33.39
CA THR A 120 4.48 -0.94 34.15
C THR A 120 5.61 -0.62 33.17
N ARG A 121 6.25 0.55 33.33
CA ARG A 121 7.31 0.99 32.42
C ARG A 121 8.33 1.83 33.19
N GLY A 122 9.61 1.59 32.96
CA GLY A 122 10.70 2.45 33.41
C GLY A 122 11.29 3.18 32.23
N ARG A 123 11.57 4.47 32.37
CA ARG A 123 12.08 5.30 31.26
C ARG A 123 13.21 6.20 31.74
N LEU A 124 14.22 6.32 30.89
CA LEU A 124 15.28 7.32 31.02
C LEU A 124 15.37 8.08 29.69
N PHE A 125 15.32 9.39 29.75
CA PHE A 125 15.53 10.27 28.60
C PHE A 125 16.70 11.19 28.85
N PHE A 126 17.46 11.41 27.79
CA PHE A 126 18.51 12.41 27.72
C PHE A 126 18.35 13.23 26.45
N ASN A 127 18.40 14.55 26.57
CA ASN A 127 18.43 15.50 25.46
C ASN A 127 19.55 16.50 25.72
N ALA A 128 20.38 16.74 24.72
CA ALA A 128 21.37 17.81 24.70
C ALA A 128 21.24 18.56 23.39
N ASP A 129 21.13 19.86 23.45
CA ASP A 129 20.94 20.73 22.30
C ASP A 129 21.88 21.93 22.35
N ASP A 130 22.25 22.32 21.13
CA ASP A 130 23.06 23.50 20.91
C ASP A 130 24.38 23.46 21.71
N ILE A 131 25.03 22.29 21.75
CA ILE A 131 26.35 22.08 22.37
C ILE A 131 27.44 22.31 21.34
N SER A 132 28.44 23.14 21.65
CA SER A 132 29.60 23.33 20.77
C SER A 132 30.51 22.12 20.79
N GLY A 133 30.42 21.32 19.74
CA GLY A 133 31.35 20.22 19.52
C GLY A 133 32.77 20.70 19.24
N ALA A 134 32.91 21.90 18.72
CA ALA A 134 34.22 22.56 18.58
C ALA A 134 34.90 22.75 19.92
N SER A 135 34.16 23.21 20.92
CA SER A 135 34.61 23.37 22.29
C SER A 135 34.93 22.05 22.96
N ILE A 136 34.05 21.03 22.81
CA ILE A 136 34.31 19.68 23.32
C ILE A 136 35.60 19.11 22.74
N SER A 137 35.82 19.29 21.42
CA SER A 137 37.05 18.77 20.79
C SER A 137 38.31 19.47 21.26
N SER A 138 38.23 20.72 21.65
CA SER A 138 39.35 21.47 22.26
C SER A 138 39.71 20.93 23.63
N ILE A 139 38.73 20.55 24.46
CA ILE A 139 38.93 19.97 25.79
C ILE A 139 39.50 18.54 25.70
N ASN A 140 38.99 17.70 24.76
CA ASN A 140 39.35 16.29 24.68
C ASN A 140 40.70 16.01 24.00
N ASN A 141 41.34 16.99 23.37
CA ASN A 141 42.58 16.73 22.61
C ASN A 141 43.84 16.62 23.46
N ASP A 142 43.74 16.50 24.79
CA ASP A 142 44.88 16.36 25.72
C ASP A 142 46.01 17.38 25.45
N THR A 143 45.67 18.44 24.73
CA THR A 143 46.57 19.53 24.48
C THR A 143 46.47 20.47 25.67
N THR A 144 47.53 20.56 26.38
CA THR A 144 47.81 21.62 27.37
C THR A 144 47.79 23.02 26.74
N GLY A 145 46.85 23.28 25.82
CA GLY A 145 46.73 24.49 25.04
C GLY A 145 45.47 25.27 25.35
N ASP A 146 45.51 26.54 25.08
CA ASP A 146 44.40 27.48 25.28
C ASP A 146 43.18 27.05 24.46
N PHE A 147 42.00 27.21 25.06
CA PHE A 147 40.74 27.02 24.35
C PHE A 147 39.71 28.11 24.73
N ASN A 148 38.76 28.31 23.86
CA ASN A 148 37.63 29.24 24.09
C ASN A 148 36.33 28.55 23.72
N ILE A 149 35.39 28.51 24.68
CA ILE A 149 34.01 28.11 24.48
C ILE A 149 33.20 29.39 24.41
N ASP A 150 32.50 29.62 23.34
CA ASP A 150 31.62 30.75 23.15
C ASP A 150 30.29 30.24 22.60
N GLU A 151 29.28 30.22 23.47
CA GLU A 151 27.98 29.61 23.23
C GLU A 151 26.88 30.63 23.47
N ASP A 152 26.12 30.98 22.45
CA ASP A 152 24.92 31.81 22.64
C ASP A 152 23.95 31.11 23.61
N ARG A 153 23.88 29.79 23.53
CA ARG A 153 22.95 28.98 24.33
C ARG A 153 23.31 27.52 24.31
N PHE A 154 23.17 26.80 25.42
CA PHE A 154 23.14 25.34 25.47
C PHE A 154 22.03 24.84 26.39
N ASN A 155 21.55 23.64 26.16
CA ASN A 155 20.57 22.97 27.01
C ASN A 155 20.88 21.47 27.10
N SER A 156 20.88 20.95 28.32
CA SER A 156 21.03 19.52 28.60
C SER A 156 20.01 19.09 29.66
N LEU A 157 19.33 17.98 29.45
CA LEU A 157 18.32 17.43 30.35
C LEU A 157 18.41 15.91 30.39
N GLY A 158 18.62 15.34 31.58
CA GLY A 158 18.42 13.94 31.89
C GLY A 158 17.22 13.76 32.82
N ASN A 159 16.38 12.77 32.58
CA ASN A 159 15.21 12.50 33.40
C ASN A 159 14.85 11.02 33.38
N ALA A 160 14.69 10.43 34.56
CA ALA A 160 14.30 9.04 34.77
C ALA A 160 13.01 8.96 35.58
N TRP A 161 12.09 8.10 35.17
CA TRP A 161 10.85 7.87 35.92
C TRP A 161 10.28 6.47 35.65
N THR A 162 9.41 6.02 36.53
CA THR A 162 8.61 4.81 36.35
C THR A 162 7.14 5.17 36.13
N GLU A 163 6.44 4.37 35.34
CA GLU A 163 5.03 4.53 34.99
C GLU A 163 4.22 3.30 35.45
N PHE A 164 3.06 3.57 36.06
CA PHE A 164 2.00 2.61 36.30
C PHE A 164 0.80 3.04 35.49
N GLY A 165 0.51 2.32 34.42
CA GLY A 165 -0.48 2.73 33.42
C GLY A 165 -1.69 1.81 33.37
N LEU A 166 -2.85 2.44 33.13
CA LEU A 166 -4.11 1.79 32.80
C LEU A 166 -4.59 2.28 31.45
N ALA A 167 -4.73 1.40 30.48
CA ALA A 167 -5.23 1.73 29.16
C ALA A 167 -6.56 1.04 28.89
N TYR A 168 -7.53 1.80 28.37
CA TYR A 168 -8.82 1.30 27.91
C TYR A 168 -9.04 1.68 26.47
N ALA A 169 -9.48 0.72 25.65
CA ALA A 169 -9.85 0.97 24.28
C ALA A 169 -11.17 0.29 23.91
N ARG A 170 -11.90 0.92 23.00
CA ARG A 170 -13.18 0.45 22.54
C ARG A 170 -13.40 0.70 21.06
N THR A 171 -14.06 -0.25 20.40
CA THR A 171 -14.64 -0.06 19.07
C THR A 171 -15.89 0.83 19.20
N ILE A 172 -15.83 2.02 18.58
CA ILE A 172 -16.87 3.06 18.63
C ILE A 172 -17.88 2.86 17.51
N LEU A 173 -17.38 2.56 16.31
CA LEU A 173 -18.17 2.27 15.12
C LEU A 173 -17.69 0.96 14.51
N ASN A 174 -18.63 0.10 14.14
CA ASN A 174 -18.36 -1.13 13.42
C ASN A 174 -19.53 -1.42 12.48
N ASN A 175 -19.31 -1.16 11.20
CA ASN A 175 -20.25 -1.53 10.14
C ASN A 175 -19.57 -2.47 9.13
N LYS A 176 -20.25 -2.85 8.05
CA LYS A 176 -19.74 -3.83 7.10
C LYS A 176 -18.32 -3.50 6.56
N GLN A 177 -18.00 -2.22 6.35
CA GLN A 177 -16.75 -1.80 5.68
C GLN A 177 -15.87 -0.88 6.51
N ASN A 178 -16.38 -0.33 7.64
CA ASN A 178 -15.69 0.71 8.39
C ASN A 178 -15.71 0.38 9.89
N LYS A 179 -14.55 0.48 10.52
CA LYS A 179 -14.42 0.30 11.98
C LYS A 179 -13.60 1.45 12.55
N LEU A 180 -14.17 2.14 13.54
CA LEU A 180 -13.50 3.21 14.28
C LEU A 180 -13.29 2.76 15.72
N LYS A 181 -12.08 2.94 16.22
CA LYS A 181 -11.66 2.58 17.57
C LYS A 181 -11.14 3.81 18.28
N GLY A 182 -11.36 3.90 19.58
CA GLY A 182 -10.79 4.93 20.43
C GLY A 182 -10.14 4.31 21.65
N GLY A 183 -9.07 4.93 22.12
CA GLY A 183 -8.33 4.47 23.29
C GLY A 183 -7.80 5.63 24.12
N ILE A 184 -7.66 5.39 25.42
CA ILE A 184 -7.10 6.32 26.40
C ILE A 184 -6.20 5.54 27.36
N SER A 185 -5.06 6.13 27.73
CA SER A 185 -4.21 5.63 28.82
C SER A 185 -4.10 6.69 29.90
N LEU A 186 -4.17 6.25 31.15
CA LEU A 186 -3.89 7.06 32.33
C LEU A 186 -2.65 6.50 33.01
N LYS A 187 -1.70 7.35 33.36
CA LYS A 187 -0.40 6.98 33.93
C LYS A 187 -0.18 7.71 35.25
N TYR A 188 0.14 6.95 36.27
CA TYR A 188 0.76 7.48 37.48
C TYR A 188 2.28 7.39 37.31
N LEU A 189 2.97 8.49 37.58
CA LEU A 189 4.41 8.63 37.39
C LEU A 189 5.13 8.75 38.72
N LYS A 190 6.25 8.06 38.87
CA LYS A 190 7.17 8.20 39.98
C LYS A 190 8.54 8.58 39.43
N GLY A 191 8.98 9.83 39.68
CA GLY A 191 10.33 10.27 39.32
C GLY A 191 11.41 9.46 40.04
N GLN A 192 12.45 9.12 39.33
CA GLN A 192 13.59 8.33 39.86
C GLN A 192 14.85 9.19 39.92
N GLY A 193 14.97 10.23 39.13
CA GLY A 193 16.08 11.18 39.12
C GLY A 193 15.97 12.13 37.96
N SER A 194 16.51 13.33 38.12
CA SER A 194 16.61 14.29 37.03
C SER A 194 17.71 15.31 37.26
N ALA A 195 18.32 15.74 36.17
CA ALA A 195 19.24 16.88 36.17
C ALA A 195 19.09 17.63 34.86
N TYR A 196 19.16 18.97 34.94
CA TYR A 196 19.24 19.83 33.77
C TYR A 196 20.26 20.94 33.96
N ALA A 197 20.86 21.37 32.87
CA ALA A 197 21.72 22.51 32.80
C ALA A 197 21.35 23.34 31.56
N PHE A 198 21.28 24.64 31.73
CA PHE A 198 20.94 25.60 30.69
C PHE A 198 21.79 26.84 30.81
N GLY A 199 22.52 27.22 29.76
CA GLY A 199 23.33 28.42 29.68
C GLY A 199 22.80 29.41 28.66
N GLU A 200 22.96 30.72 28.94
CA GLU A 200 22.71 31.81 28.00
C GLU A 200 23.91 32.77 28.03
N ASP A 201 24.31 33.24 26.83
CA ASP A 201 25.50 34.08 26.64
C ASP A 201 26.75 33.47 27.29
N PHE A 202 26.90 32.15 27.20
CA PHE A 202 27.86 31.33 27.94
C PHE A 202 29.21 31.33 27.24
N SER A 203 30.25 31.83 27.93
CA SER A 203 31.62 31.75 27.42
C SER A 203 32.56 31.28 28.52
N ILE A 204 33.49 30.39 28.16
CA ILE A 204 34.59 29.95 28.99
C ILE A 204 35.87 30.05 28.15
N THR A 205 36.85 30.75 28.70
CA THR A 205 38.20 30.84 28.15
C THR A 205 39.17 30.14 29.10
N TYR A 206 39.93 29.22 28.59
CA TYR A 206 41.02 28.55 29.29
C TYR A 206 42.35 28.99 28.71
N ASP A 207 43.24 29.45 29.58
CA ASP A 207 44.61 29.83 29.31
C ASP A 207 45.52 28.88 30.09
N ALA A 208 46.21 28.00 29.40
CA ALA A 208 46.97 26.91 30.01
C ALA A 208 48.15 27.37 30.87
N ASP A 209 48.69 28.52 30.57
CA ASP A 209 49.82 29.12 31.28
C ASP A 209 49.45 30.34 32.12
N GLY A 210 48.11 30.56 32.26
CA GLY A 210 47.53 31.83 32.75
C GLY A 210 47.76 32.15 34.23
N THR A 211 48.16 31.17 35.06
CA THR A 211 48.40 31.39 36.52
C THR A 211 49.82 30.98 36.90
N ASP A 212 50.58 31.95 37.44
CA ASP A 212 51.95 31.70 37.96
C ASP A 212 51.87 31.24 39.44
N LEU A 213 52.25 30.00 39.69
CA LEU A 213 52.29 29.40 41.02
C LEU A 213 53.58 29.70 41.76
N GLY A 214 54.53 30.40 41.13
CA GLY A 214 55.86 30.71 41.67
C GLY A 214 56.88 29.62 41.38
N GLY A 215 58.17 30.03 41.36
CA GLY A 215 59.26 29.07 41.07
C GLY A 215 59.41 28.65 39.60
N GLY A 216 58.59 29.18 38.68
CA GLY A 216 58.52 28.83 37.27
C GLY A 216 57.49 27.74 36.95
N GLU A 217 56.65 27.41 37.88
CA GLU A 217 55.50 26.54 37.69
C GLU A 217 54.26 27.40 37.36
N THR A 218 53.52 26.99 36.33
CA THR A 218 52.25 27.63 35.91
C THR A 218 51.13 26.59 35.95
N THR A 219 49.92 27.05 36.18
CA THR A 219 48.71 26.24 36.06
C THR A 219 47.69 26.96 35.15
N GLY A 220 46.73 26.25 34.63
CA GLY A 220 45.69 26.82 33.78
C GLY A 220 44.84 27.84 34.53
N ARG A 221 44.29 28.81 33.75
CA ARG A 221 43.35 29.83 34.22
C ARG A 221 42.06 29.79 33.44
N ILE A 222 40.94 29.72 34.15
CA ILE A 222 39.61 29.67 33.58
C ILE A 222 38.90 31.01 33.80
N ALA A 223 38.62 31.71 32.72
CA ALA A 223 37.74 32.90 32.75
C ALA A 223 36.38 32.52 32.14
N SER A 224 35.30 33.06 32.69
CA SER A 224 33.94 32.73 32.23
C SER A 224 33.02 33.94 32.25
N SER A 225 31.99 33.90 31.42
CA SER A 225 30.90 34.88 31.40
C SER A 225 29.57 34.27 31.03
N GLY A 226 28.46 34.93 31.39
CA GLY A 226 27.09 34.50 31.07
C GLY A 226 26.29 34.03 32.28
N THR A 227 25.27 33.22 32.00
CA THR A 227 24.41 32.65 33.05
C THR A 227 24.33 31.16 32.93
N LEU A 228 24.31 30.48 34.07
CA LEU A 228 24.08 29.04 34.17
C LEU A 228 22.87 28.75 35.06
N ASN A 229 21.86 28.12 34.52
CA ASN A 229 20.75 27.59 35.30
C ASN A 229 20.93 26.09 35.44
N TYR A 230 20.91 25.62 36.64
CA TYR A 230 21.16 24.22 36.98
C TYR A 230 20.06 23.72 37.90
N GLY A 231 19.57 22.49 37.65
CA GLY A 231 18.63 21.84 38.51
C GLY A 231 18.95 20.39 38.67
N ARG A 232 18.88 19.87 39.89
CA ARG A 232 19.13 18.48 40.20
C ARG A 232 18.12 17.96 41.20
N PHE A 233 17.86 16.68 41.12
CA PHE A 233 17.09 15.94 42.09
C PHE A 233 17.94 14.75 42.53
N GLU A 234 18.45 14.85 43.79
CA GLU A 234 19.37 13.95 44.49
C GLU A 234 20.78 13.81 43.92
N GLU A 235 21.71 13.63 44.83
CA GLU A 235 23.08 13.22 44.55
C GLU A 235 23.07 11.72 44.28
N PHE A 236 23.42 11.32 43.08
CA PHE A 236 23.78 9.94 42.81
C PHE A 236 25.17 9.73 43.40
N ASP A 237 25.22 9.12 44.56
CA ASP A 237 26.49 8.68 45.17
C ASP A 237 26.99 7.47 44.39
N ALA A 238 27.84 7.74 43.40
CA ALA A 238 28.46 6.72 42.56
C ALA A 238 29.36 5.78 43.35
N ASP A 239 29.90 6.23 44.48
CA ASP A 239 30.89 5.46 45.25
C ASP A 239 30.24 4.41 46.15
N ASN A 240 29.02 4.64 46.61
CA ASN A 240 28.33 3.72 47.50
C ASN A 240 27.24 2.87 46.85
N TYR A 241 26.92 3.08 45.60
CA TYR A 241 25.82 2.40 44.85
C TYR A 241 24.48 2.39 45.61
N ASN A 242 24.27 3.32 46.54
CA ASN A 242 23.07 3.40 47.36
C ASN A 242 22.05 4.29 46.66
N TYR A 243 21.12 3.66 45.99
CA TYR A 243 20.01 4.34 45.36
C TYR A 243 18.76 4.24 46.22
N GLU A 244 18.30 5.35 46.79
CA GLU A 244 17.01 5.45 47.44
C GLU A 244 15.99 6.11 46.50
N SER A 245 14.90 5.36 46.20
CA SER A 245 13.84 5.92 45.36
C SER A 245 13.23 7.19 45.97
N PRO A 246 13.23 8.33 45.27
CA PRO A 246 12.80 9.60 45.84
C PRO A 246 11.37 9.57 46.37
N SER A 247 11.14 10.00 47.60
CA SER A 247 9.82 9.94 48.25
C SER A 247 8.84 10.97 47.68
N ASN A 248 9.33 12.16 47.31
CA ASN A 248 8.52 13.34 46.96
C ASN A 248 8.50 13.68 45.46
N SER A 249 8.70 12.70 44.59
CA SER A 249 8.60 12.88 43.12
C SER A 249 7.40 12.11 42.56
N SER A 250 6.43 12.80 41.99
CA SER A 250 5.27 12.15 41.36
C SER A 250 4.67 13.00 40.26
N GLY A 251 3.92 12.35 39.38
CA GLY A 251 3.26 13.01 38.27
C GLY A 251 2.15 12.18 37.68
N TYR A 252 1.55 12.71 36.64
CA TYR A 252 0.51 12.05 35.90
C TYR A 252 0.75 12.24 34.41
N GLY A 253 0.39 11.24 33.62
CA GLY A 253 0.42 11.27 32.17
C GLY A 253 -0.87 10.73 31.59
N ILE A 254 -1.19 11.19 30.38
CA ILE A 254 -2.35 10.75 29.63
C ILE A 254 -1.99 10.56 28.17
N ASP A 255 -2.54 9.52 27.53
CA ASP A 255 -2.45 9.29 26.10
C ASP A 255 -3.85 9.16 25.50
N PHE A 256 -3.99 9.62 24.27
CA PHE A 256 -5.21 9.47 23.47
C PHE A 256 -4.89 8.83 22.13
N GLY A 257 -5.78 7.98 21.65
CA GLY A 257 -5.62 7.36 20.36
C GLY A 257 -6.93 7.10 19.64
N LEU A 258 -6.87 7.21 18.33
CA LEU A 258 -7.91 6.81 17.40
C LEU A 258 -7.33 5.90 16.33
N THR A 259 -8.07 4.90 15.89
CA THR A 259 -7.70 4.02 14.79
C THR A 259 -8.92 3.75 13.93
N TYR A 260 -8.78 3.99 12.64
CA TYR A 260 -9.79 3.72 11.64
C TYR A 260 -9.33 2.58 10.73
N ASP A 261 -10.11 1.50 10.66
CA ASP A 261 -9.91 0.37 9.77
C ASP A 261 -10.93 0.40 8.66
N TRP A 262 -10.47 0.21 7.43
CA TRP A 262 -11.31 0.10 6.24
C TRP A 262 -11.08 -1.24 5.55
N ASN A 263 -12.18 -1.94 5.20
CA ASN A 263 -12.17 -3.14 4.38
C ASN A 263 -13.27 -3.08 3.32
N PRO A 264 -12.94 -2.95 2.02
CA PRO A 264 -13.95 -2.85 0.96
C PRO A 264 -14.81 -4.11 0.83
N ASN A 265 -14.26 -5.28 1.17
CA ASN A 265 -14.96 -6.57 1.11
C ASN A 265 -15.79 -6.87 2.38
N GLY A 266 -15.71 -5.98 3.38
CA GLY A 266 -16.35 -6.17 4.67
C GLY A 266 -15.46 -6.90 5.67
N PHE A 267 -15.81 -6.76 6.98
CA PHE A 267 -15.11 -7.45 8.05
C PHE A 267 -15.72 -8.83 8.26
N SER A 268 -14.91 -9.88 8.16
CA SER A 268 -15.31 -11.27 8.40
C SER A 268 -15.60 -11.57 9.89
N GLY A 269 -15.10 -10.72 10.79
CA GLY A 269 -15.24 -10.86 12.24
C GLY A 269 -14.33 -11.91 12.87
N ASN A 270 -13.52 -12.59 12.10
CA ASN A 270 -12.70 -13.73 12.55
C ASN A 270 -11.19 -13.42 12.58
N GLY A 271 -10.72 -12.34 11.95
CA GLY A 271 -9.31 -12.09 11.69
C GLY A 271 -8.72 -10.90 12.41
N VAL A 272 -7.48 -11.07 12.89
CA VAL A 272 -6.63 -9.98 13.39
C VAL A 272 -6.25 -9.01 12.27
N ASN A 273 -6.19 -9.51 11.04
CA ASN A 273 -5.72 -8.82 9.85
C ASN A 273 -6.88 -8.43 8.92
N ASP A 274 -8.07 -8.27 9.47
CA ASP A 274 -9.33 -8.10 8.76
C ASP A 274 -9.56 -6.64 8.30
N TYR A 275 -8.50 -5.95 7.86
CA TYR A 275 -8.58 -4.62 7.25
C TYR A 275 -7.74 -4.59 5.97
N LYS A 276 -8.14 -3.77 5.02
CA LYS A 276 -7.35 -3.43 3.83
C LYS A 276 -6.43 -2.24 4.08
N LEU A 277 -6.94 -1.26 4.81
CA LEU A 277 -6.20 -0.06 5.21
C LEU A 277 -6.54 0.28 6.66
N ARG A 278 -5.51 0.57 7.46
CA ARG A 278 -5.63 1.10 8.82
C ARG A 278 -4.97 2.46 8.90
N ILE A 279 -5.64 3.42 9.51
CA ILE A 279 -5.12 4.75 9.81
C ILE A 279 -5.20 4.96 11.31
N GLY A 280 -4.06 5.23 11.94
CA GLY A 280 -3.95 5.54 13.36
C GLY A 280 -3.50 6.97 13.59
N LEU A 281 -4.08 7.60 14.60
CA LEU A 281 -3.68 8.91 15.11
C LEU A 281 -3.64 8.83 16.63
N SER A 282 -2.54 9.27 17.24
CA SER A 282 -2.46 9.33 18.70
C SER A 282 -1.57 10.48 19.17
N VAL A 283 -1.89 10.95 20.38
CA VAL A 283 -1.02 11.86 21.14
C VAL A 283 -0.69 11.15 22.45
N THR A 284 0.60 10.99 22.71
CA THR A 284 1.10 10.27 23.89
C THR A 284 1.90 11.21 24.79
N ASP A 285 2.07 10.78 26.04
CA ASP A 285 2.93 11.43 27.03
C ASP A 285 2.56 12.89 27.33
N ILE A 286 1.26 13.20 27.37
CA ILE A 286 0.79 14.49 27.85
C ILE A 286 0.84 14.49 29.38
N GLY A 287 1.79 15.22 29.99
CA GLY A 287 1.94 15.23 31.43
C GLY A 287 3.31 15.70 31.90
N PHE A 288 3.57 15.53 33.17
CA PHE A 288 4.82 15.94 33.81
C PHE A 288 5.14 15.11 35.06
N VAL A 289 6.42 15.11 35.46
CA VAL A 289 6.90 14.68 36.77
C VAL A 289 7.24 15.90 37.60
N ASN A 290 6.74 15.97 38.83
CA ASN A 290 7.03 17.05 39.77
C ASN A 290 8.05 16.54 40.81
N TYR A 291 9.23 17.12 40.81
CA TYR A 291 10.32 16.88 41.75
C TYR A 291 10.27 17.95 42.86
N LYS A 292 9.52 17.68 43.93
CA LYS A 292 9.21 18.66 44.95
C LYS A 292 10.42 19.09 45.79
N ASP A 293 11.37 18.18 45.99
CA ASP A 293 12.60 18.42 46.77
C ASP A 293 13.82 18.71 45.86
N GLY A 294 13.60 18.77 44.53
CA GLY A 294 14.66 19.08 43.59
C GLY A 294 15.20 20.48 43.81
N ILE A 295 16.51 20.64 43.80
CA ILE A 295 17.22 21.88 43.95
C ILE A 295 17.32 22.53 42.56
N ARG A 296 17.07 23.81 42.48
CA ARG A 296 17.33 24.63 41.29
C ARG A 296 18.12 25.89 41.69
N GLU A 297 19.14 26.19 40.90
CA GLU A 297 20.07 27.27 41.14
C GLU A 297 20.35 28.02 39.84
N ALA A 298 20.56 29.31 39.94
CA ALA A 298 20.93 30.15 38.81
C ALA A 298 22.17 30.96 39.20
N TYR A 299 23.22 30.85 38.44
CA TYR A 299 24.49 31.51 38.66
C TYR A 299 24.79 32.52 37.56
N GLY A 300 25.29 33.69 37.98
CA GLY A 300 26.02 34.57 37.09
C GLY A 300 27.49 34.11 37.05
N ILE A 301 27.90 33.49 35.96
CA ILE A 301 29.23 32.89 35.84
C ILE A 301 30.29 33.85 35.34
N ASN A 302 30.17 35.12 35.71
CA ASN A 302 31.13 36.17 35.32
C ASN A 302 32.34 36.15 36.25
N ASN A 303 33.43 35.57 35.78
CA ASN A 303 34.67 35.49 36.49
C ASN A 303 35.84 35.86 35.57
N ALA A 304 36.76 36.67 36.06
CA ALA A 304 37.92 37.16 35.30
C ALA A 304 39.06 36.15 35.20
N GLY A 305 38.95 35.01 35.87
CA GLY A 305 39.84 33.85 35.79
C GLY A 305 40.22 33.28 37.16
N GLU A 306 39.85 32.03 37.38
CA GLU A 306 40.23 31.20 38.53
C GLU A 306 41.31 30.21 38.07
N SER A 307 42.11 29.76 39.05
CA SER A 307 43.14 28.74 38.79
C SER A 307 42.52 27.37 38.54
N GLU A 308 43.07 26.61 37.64
CA GLU A 308 42.70 25.20 37.42
C GLU A 308 42.85 24.34 38.71
N ALA A 309 43.86 24.68 39.55
CA ALA A 309 44.06 23.98 40.82
C ALA A 309 42.88 24.12 41.79
N ASP A 310 42.13 25.25 41.68
CA ASP A 310 40.94 25.50 42.52
C ASP A 310 39.75 24.60 42.07
N PHE A 311 39.77 24.13 40.82
CA PHE A 311 38.79 23.21 40.28
C PHE A 311 38.97 21.77 40.82
N ASP A 312 40.24 21.35 40.95
CA ASP A 312 40.59 20.00 41.35
C ASP A 312 40.29 19.76 42.84
N ASP A 313 40.19 20.85 43.66
CA ASP A 313 39.92 20.77 45.10
C ASP A 313 38.40 20.69 45.41
N ALA A 314 37.49 20.94 44.47
CA ALA A 314 36.05 20.91 44.69
C ALA A 314 35.49 19.47 44.69
N GLU A 315 34.81 19.05 45.76
CA GLU A 315 34.21 17.71 45.88
C GLU A 315 32.98 17.52 44.95
N SER A 316 32.35 18.60 44.49
CA SER A 316 31.18 18.55 43.60
C SER A 316 31.06 19.84 42.73
N LEU A 317 30.36 19.71 41.57
CA LEU A 317 30.03 20.86 40.72
C LEU A 317 29.27 21.93 41.50
N GLY A 318 28.35 21.57 42.39
CA GLY A 318 27.59 22.51 43.21
C GLY A 318 28.46 23.31 44.19
N GLU A 319 29.45 22.67 44.84
CA GLU A 319 30.44 23.27 45.71
C GLU A 319 31.30 24.26 44.92
N PHE A 320 31.85 23.84 43.79
CA PHE A 320 32.61 24.69 42.89
C PHE A 320 31.83 25.93 42.46
N LEU A 321 30.58 25.75 41.99
CA LEU A 321 29.74 26.89 41.55
C LEU A 321 29.45 27.87 42.69
N ASN A 322 29.23 27.40 43.92
CA ASN A 322 28.98 28.25 45.08
C ASN A 322 30.21 28.98 45.58
N GLU A 323 31.40 28.40 45.40
CA GLU A 323 32.67 29.01 45.82
C GLU A 323 33.10 30.11 44.87
N PHE A 324 33.01 29.89 43.55
CA PHE A 324 33.62 30.79 42.57
C PHE A 324 32.63 31.70 41.87
N TYR A 325 31.32 31.44 41.97
CA TYR A 325 30.32 32.22 41.20
C TYR A 325 29.21 32.81 42.06
N VAL A 326 28.59 33.83 41.54
CA VAL A 326 27.52 34.56 42.25
C VAL A 326 26.21 33.80 42.05
N LEU A 327 25.66 33.29 43.15
CA LEU A 327 24.31 32.71 43.15
C LEU A 327 23.28 33.81 42.95
N GLY A 328 22.71 33.92 41.76
CA GLY A 328 21.68 34.89 41.39
C GLY A 328 20.28 34.51 41.85
N GLY A 329 20.06 33.21 42.14
CA GLY A 329 18.78 32.71 42.64
C GLY A 329 18.79 31.21 42.93
N SER A 330 18.07 30.81 43.97
CA SER A 330 17.88 29.40 44.32
C SER A 330 16.41 29.09 44.59
N GLY A 331 16.03 27.84 44.49
CA GLY A 331 14.66 27.44 44.76
C GLY A 331 14.54 25.91 44.94
N ILE A 332 13.47 25.51 45.58
CA ILE A 332 13.15 24.10 45.79
C ILE A 332 11.93 23.75 44.92
N GLY A 333 11.99 22.61 44.27
CA GLY A 333 10.95 22.03 43.44
C GLY A 333 10.94 22.54 41.99
N TYR A 334 10.82 21.62 41.08
CA TYR A 334 10.62 21.89 39.66
C TYR A 334 9.83 20.77 38.99
N LYS A 335 9.35 21.06 37.78
CA LYS A 335 8.61 20.09 36.97
C LYS A 335 9.36 19.81 35.69
N ILE A 336 9.36 18.55 35.27
CA ILE A 336 9.83 18.13 33.97
C ILE A 336 8.66 17.54 33.19
N ASP A 337 8.37 18.13 32.03
CA ASP A 337 7.34 17.63 31.16
C ASP A 337 7.76 16.33 30.47
N LEU A 338 6.78 15.44 30.25
CA LEU A 338 6.96 14.22 29.48
C LEU A 338 7.20 14.53 28.01
N PRO A 339 7.79 13.61 27.24
CA PRO A 339 8.10 13.78 25.83
C PRO A 339 6.82 13.66 24.96
N SER A 340 5.90 14.62 25.11
CA SER A 340 4.63 14.65 24.40
C SER A 340 4.83 14.57 22.88
N ALA A 341 4.15 13.63 22.26
CA ALA A 341 4.33 13.29 20.84
C ALA A 341 3.02 13.05 20.10
N LEU A 342 3.00 13.45 18.84
CA LEU A 342 1.97 13.08 17.87
C LEU A 342 2.47 11.90 17.04
N HIS A 343 1.66 10.85 16.93
CA HIS A 343 1.93 9.69 16.08
C HIS A 343 0.86 9.57 15.00
N VAL A 344 1.30 9.40 13.76
CA VAL A 344 0.44 9.11 12.61
C VAL A 344 0.89 7.80 12.01
N ASN A 345 -0.02 6.85 11.92
CA ASN A 345 0.26 5.51 11.43
C ASN A 345 -0.67 5.15 10.28
N LEU A 346 -0.11 4.61 9.19
CA LEU A 346 -0.85 4.10 8.05
C LEU A 346 -0.35 2.69 7.75
N ASP A 347 -1.25 1.72 7.76
CA ASP A 347 -0.92 0.32 7.57
C ASP A 347 -1.75 -0.30 6.46
N TRP A 348 -1.09 -0.73 5.40
CA TRP A 348 -1.69 -1.32 4.22
C TRP A 348 -1.50 -2.83 4.21
N ASN A 349 -2.61 -3.56 4.30
CA ASN A 349 -2.66 -5.01 4.17
C ASN A 349 -2.69 -5.40 2.68
N LEU A 350 -1.65 -6.05 2.20
CA LEU A 350 -1.55 -6.52 0.82
C LEU A 350 -2.33 -7.83 0.62
N ASN A 351 -2.11 -8.83 1.51
CA ASN A 351 -2.67 -10.17 1.36
C ASN A 351 -2.73 -10.96 2.69
N SER A 352 -3.17 -10.34 3.78
CA SER A 352 -3.30 -10.94 5.14
C SER A 352 -1.98 -11.33 5.81
N LYS A 353 -0.89 -11.50 5.08
CA LYS A 353 0.44 -11.87 5.62
C LYS A 353 1.51 -10.80 5.34
N PHE A 354 1.37 -10.02 4.28
CA PHE A 354 2.29 -8.95 3.90
C PHE A 354 1.65 -7.58 4.06
N PHE A 355 2.39 -6.68 4.71
CA PHE A 355 1.94 -5.34 5.05
C PHE A 355 3.00 -4.32 4.68
N ILE A 356 2.58 -3.11 4.42
CA ILE A 356 3.43 -1.93 4.32
C ILE A 356 2.91 -0.93 5.34
N ASN A 357 3.74 -0.60 6.31
CA ASN A 357 3.45 0.37 7.35
C ASN A 357 4.22 1.67 7.09
N VAL A 358 3.56 2.81 7.24
CA VAL A 358 4.19 4.12 7.33
C VAL A 358 3.86 4.68 8.70
N ASN A 359 4.88 5.03 9.47
CA ASN A 359 4.72 5.65 10.77
C ASN A 359 5.46 6.98 10.81
N THR A 360 4.85 7.98 11.44
CA THR A 360 5.43 9.30 11.64
C THR A 360 5.24 9.70 13.10
N ASP A 361 6.33 10.05 13.77
CA ASP A 361 6.36 10.50 15.16
C ASP A 361 6.92 11.90 15.22
N VAL A 362 6.18 12.82 15.84
CA VAL A 362 6.52 14.24 15.91
C VAL A 362 6.45 14.71 17.35
N SER A 363 7.55 15.26 17.87
CA SER A 363 7.57 15.90 19.19
C SER A 363 6.68 17.15 19.20
N LEU A 364 5.82 17.24 20.20
CA LEU A 364 5.00 18.43 20.45
C LEU A 364 5.69 19.45 21.37
N ILE A 365 6.90 19.12 21.84
CA ILE A 365 7.69 19.95 22.75
C ILE A 365 8.67 20.81 21.96
N SER A 366 8.66 22.14 22.23
CA SER A 366 9.62 23.07 21.64
C SER A 366 11.04 22.84 22.18
N LYS A 367 12.06 23.02 21.34
CA LYS A 367 13.47 23.02 21.74
C LYS A 367 13.80 24.05 22.84
N THR A 368 13.07 25.16 22.87
CA THR A 368 13.29 26.24 23.82
C THR A 368 12.76 25.93 25.23
N ARG A 369 12.09 24.82 25.41
CA ARG A 369 11.55 24.41 26.70
C ARG A 369 12.57 23.53 27.46
N ILE A 370 13.31 24.16 28.34
CA ILE A 370 14.50 23.59 29.03
C ILE A 370 14.16 22.43 30.00
N THR A 371 12.97 22.46 30.60
CA THR A 371 12.51 21.41 31.54
C THR A 371 11.49 20.48 30.90
N ALA A 372 11.75 20.04 29.68
CA ALA A 372 10.87 19.13 28.99
C ALA A 372 11.66 18.11 28.17
N ASN A 373 11.38 16.83 28.39
CA ASN A 373 11.88 15.78 27.53
C ASN A 373 11.25 15.86 26.14
N ARG A 374 12.00 15.42 25.14
CA ARG A 374 11.53 15.37 23.76
C ARG A 374 11.83 14.01 23.19
N ILE A 375 10.88 13.51 22.39
CA ILE A 375 11.20 12.44 21.46
C ILE A 375 11.96 13.03 20.27
N THR A 376 12.65 12.15 19.63
CA THR A 376 13.30 12.34 18.36
C THR A 376 12.26 12.09 17.24
N ASN A 377 12.01 13.06 16.33
CA ASN A 377 11.00 12.93 15.27
C ASN A 377 11.42 11.88 14.21
N THR A 378 10.48 11.09 13.70
CA THR A 378 10.79 9.98 12.76
C THR A 378 9.71 9.84 11.70
N VAL A 379 10.14 9.51 10.47
CA VAL A 379 9.28 8.85 9.49
C VAL A 379 9.89 7.49 9.15
N SER A 380 9.08 6.45 9.19
CA SER A 380 9.49 5.11 8.81
C SER A 380 8.53 4.46 7.81
N LEU A 381 9.11 3.71 6.89
CA LEU A 381 8.42 2.79 5.98
C LEU A 381 8.85 1.38 6.37
N THR A 382 7.92 0.55 6.80
CA THR A 382 8.22 -0.81 7.27
C THR A 382 7.44 -1.85 6.47
N PRO A 383 8.01 -2.43 5.42
CA PRO A 383 7.54 -3.69 4.89
C PRO A 383 7.63 -4.77 5.98
N ARG A 384 6.57 -5.55 6.15
CA ARG A 384 6.59 -6.65 7.10
C ARG A 384 5.82 -7.87 6.59
N TYR A 385 6.34 -9.03 6.96
CA TYR A 385 5.63 -10.29 6.93
C TYR A 385 5.13 -10.59 8.34
N GLN A 386 3.89 -11.00 8.51
CA GLN A 386 3.38 -11.44 9.80
C GLN A 386 2.47 -12.66 9.70
N SER A 387 2.56 -13.51 10.68
CA SER A 387 1.70 -14.66 10.91
C SER A 387 1.45 -14.83 12.41
N LYS A 388 0.60 -15.77 12.79
CA LYS A 388 0.29 -16.05 14.21
C LYS A 388 1.54 -16.25 15.07
N TRP A 389 2.55 -16.98 14.57
CA TRP A 389 3.74 -17.35 15.34
C TRP A 389 5.01 -16.61 14.94
N PHE A 390 5.04 -15.98 13.78
CA PHE A 390 6.25 -15.35 13.27
C PHE A 390 5.93 -14.04 12.57
N SER A 391 6.77 -13.02 12.81
CA SER A 391 6.78 -11.78 12.05
C SER A 391 8.21 -11.36 11.74
N PHE A 392 8.41 -10.71 10.61
CA PHE A 392 9.69 -10.14 10.19
C PHE A 392 9.46 -8.73 9.67
N TYR A 393 10.32 -7.79 10.09
CA TYR A 393 10.22 -6.36 9.79
C TYR A 393 11.50 -5.85 9.16
N VAL A 394 11.38 -4.97 8.16
CA VAL A 394 12.52 -4.27 7.56
C VAL A 394 12.21 -2.77 7.57
N PRO A 395 12.36 -2.11 8.72
CA PRO A 395 12.11 -0.68 8.79
C PRO A 395 13.18 0.11 8.01
N LEU A 396 12.71 0.97 7.11
CA LEU A 396 13.47 2.03 6.45
C LEU A 396 13.01 3.34 7.07
N SER A 397 13.88 4.05 7.75
CA SER A 397 13.53 5.28 8.46
C SER A 397 14.43 6.44 8.06
N VAL A 398 13.84 7.63 8.07
CA VAL A 398 14.59 8.88 8.04
C VAL A 398 14.59 9.43 9.46
N VAL A 399 15.79 9.62 10.00
CA VAL A 399 16.04 10.07 11.36
C VAL A 399 16.62 11.47 11.29
N GLN A 400 16.06 12.40 12.06
CA GLN A 400 16.49 13.80 12.08
C GLN A 400 18.01 13.90 12.23
N ARG A 401 18.66 14.62 11.30
CA ARG A 401 20.12 14.85 11.23
C ARG A 401 20.99 13.61 10.94
N ASN A 402 20.50 12.40 11.18
CA ASN A 402 21.25 11.16 10.97
C ASN A 402 20.91 10.45 9.65
N GLY A 403 20.01 11.01 8.84
CA GLY A 403 19.70 10.56 7.50
C GLY A 403 18.94 9.23 7.45
N LEU A 404 19.09 8.54 6.34
CA LEU A 404 18.39 7.28 6.05
C LEU A 404 18.98 6.13 6.85
N ARG A 405 18.14 5.34 7.53
CA ARG A 405 18.49 4.17 8.31
C ARG A 405 17.68 2.96 7.85
N LEU A 406 18.34 1.82 7.85
CA LEU A 406 17.75 0.53 7.51
C LEU A 406 17.96 -0.43 8.67
N GLY A 407 16.90 -1.04 9.13
CA GLY A 407 16.89 -1.97 10.23
C GLY A 407 16.32 -3.33 9.89
N ALA A 408 16.29 -4.19 10.89
CA ALA A 408 15.64 -5.48 10.84
C ALA A 408 15.12 -5.86 12.22
N GLY A 409 14.00 -6.59 12.24
CA GLY A 409 13.46 -7.14 13.47
C GLY A 409 12.60 -8.35 13.22
N LEU A 410 12.41 -9.16 14.22
CA LEU A 410 11.62 -10.37 14.16
C LEU A 410 10.82 -10.59 15.46
N ARG A 411 9.70 -11.29 15.33
CA ARG A 411 8.96 -11.90 16.43
C ARG A 411 8.83 -13.41 16.15
N ALA A 412 9.18 -14.21 17.13
CA ALA A 412 9.05 -15.66 17.09
C ALA A 412 8.28 -16.15 18.33
N GLY A 413 6.96 -16.32 18.19
CA GLY A 413 6.05 -16.65 19.28
C GLY A 413 6.14 -15.65 20.44
N PRO A 414 6.69 -16.05 21.60
CA PRO A 414 6.84 -15.19 22.78
C PRO A 414 7.93 -14.12 22.66
N LEU A 415 8.97 -14.38 21.89
CA LEU A 415 10.17 -13.55 21.80
C LEU A 415 10.05 -12.54 20.65
N TYR A 416 10.49 -11.31 20.88
CA TYR A 416 10.73 -10.32 19.83
C TYR A 416 12.07 -9.62 20.04
N ILE A 417 12.74 -9.30 18.95
CA ILE A 417 14.04 -8.60 18.92
C ILE A 417 14.15 -7.81 17.61
N GLY A 418 14.82 -6.66 17.66
CA GLY A 418 15.09 -5.90 16.47
C GLY A 418 15.84 -4.61 16.72
N SER A 419 16.09 -3.89 15.63
CA SER A 419 16.68 -2.57 15.59
C SER A 419 16.18 -1.85 14.33
N GLY A 420 15.91 -0.58 14.44
CA GLY A 420 15.55 0.29 13.30
C GLY A 420 16.75 0.69 12.43
N SER A 421 17.98 0.41 12.88
CA SER A 421 19.20 0.90 12.23
C SER A 421 20.31 -0.14 12.05
N ILE A 422 20.16 -1.36 12.49
CA ILE A 422 21.25 -2.36 12.56
C ILE A 422 21.93 -2.59 11.20
N ILE A 423 21.19 -2.65 10.10
CA ILE A 423 21.76 -2.87 8.76
C ILE A 423 22.63 -1.67 8.36
N SER A 424 22.13 -0.45 8.58
CA SER A 424 22.90 0.77 8.32
C SER A 424 24.11 0.89 9.24
N ALA A 425 23.96 0.50 10.52
CA ALA A 425 25.04 0.54 11.50
C ALA A 425 26.20 -0.42 11.14
N LEU A 426 25.86 -1.61 10.65
CA LEU A 426 26.86 -2.59 10.18
C LEU A 426 27.51 -2.21 8.85
N ALA A 427 26.82 -1.36 8.04
CA ALA A 427 27.33 -0.91 6.74
C ALA A 427 28.10 0.42 6.79
N SER A 428 28.19 1.08 7.97
CA SER A 428 28.80 2.39 8.13
C SER A 428 30.05 2.31 9.02
N ASP A 429 31.11 2.99 8.60
CA ASP A 429 32.32 3.18 9.39
C ASP A 429 32.20 4.34 10.39
N ASN A 430 31.18 5.20 10.21
CA ASN A 430 30.91 6.37 11.04
C ASN A 430 29.43 6.37 11.44
N ASN A 431 29.06 5.56 12.41
CA ASN A 431 27.68 5.44 12.85
C ASN A 431 27.41 6.35 14.07
N GLN A 432 26.53 7.32 13.89
CA GLN A 432 26.11 8.33 14.88
C GLN A 432 24.76 8.01 15.53
N HIS A 433 24.21 6.81 15.23
CA HIS A 433 22.91 6.39 15.72
C HIS A 433 22.89 4.88 15.94
N ALA A 434 22.35 4.47 17.08
CA ALA A 434 22.14 3.07 17.39
C ALA A 434 20.84 2.88 18.14
N ASP A 435 20.10 1.83 17.80
CA ASP A 435 18.96 1.39 18.55
C ASP A 435 18.88 -0.12 18.59
N VAL A 436 18.33 -0.66 19.65
CA VAL A 436 18.06 -2.08 19.82
C VAL A 436 16.86 -2.27 20.74
N TYR A 437 16.06 -3.28 20.45
CA TYR A 437 15.01 -3.70 21.35
C TYR A 437 14.90 -5.22 21.42
N ALA A 438 14.47 -5.73 22.57
CA ALA A 438 14.13 -7.13 22.77
C ALA A 438 13.07 -7.28 23.85
N GLY A 439 12.33 -8.37 23.84
CA GLY A 439 11.40 -8.65 24.92
C GLY A 439 10.75 -10.01 24.83
N LEU A 440 10.07 -10.36 25.92
CA LEU A 440 9.44 -11.65 26.13
C LEU A 440 8.01 -11.47 26.64
N LYS A 441 7.06 -12.21 26.03
CA LYS A 441 5.66 -12.21 26.43
C LYS A 441 5.05 -13.62 26.33
N ILE A 442 3.94 -13.84 27.00
CA ILE A 442 3.16 -15.08 26.94
C ILE A 442 1.83 -14.77 26.24
N PRO A 443 1.71 -15.07 24.95
CA PRO A 443 0.49 -14.81 24.19
C PRO A 443 -0.52 -15.95 24.36
N ILE A 444 -1.66 -15.70 24.99
CA ILE A 444 -2.79 -16.63 25.08
C ILE A 444 -3.82 -16.19 24.05
N TYR A 445 -3.88 -16.91 22.95
CA TYR A 445 -4.75 -16.56 21.83
C TYR A 445 -6.24 -16.76 22.14
N LYS A 446 -7.10 -15.96 21.51
CA LYS A 446 -8.54 -16.25 21.45
C LYS A 446 -8.72 -17.60 20.74
N ASN A 447 -9.70 -18.37 21.16
CA ASN A 447 -10.18 -19.49 20.36
C ASN A 447 -10.94 -18.90 19.17
N THR A 448 -10.24 -18.55 18.12
CA THR A 448 -10.88 -18.22 16.85
C THR A 448 -11.48 -19.51 16.31
N PRO A 449 -12.75 -19.52 15.93
CA PRO A 449 -13.30 -20.62 15.17
C PRO A 449 -12.37 -20.91 13.98
N LYS A 450 -12.20 -22.18 13.68
CA LYS A 450 -11.32 -22.61 12.58
C LYS A 450 -11.92 -22.17 11.25
N ASP A 451 -11.09 -21.65 10.39
CA ASP A 451 -11.33 -21.29 9.01
C ASP A 451 -10.16 -21.92 8.23
N THR A 452 -10.43 -23.03 7.54
CA THR A 452 -9.37 -23.93 7.05
C THR A 452 -8.80 -23.46 5.72
N ASP A 453 -9.61 -22.84 4.87
CA ASP A 453 -9.23 -22.33 3.53
C ASP A 453 -9.01 -20.83 3.49
N GLU A 454 -9.21 -20.16 4.64
CA GLU A 454 -8.99 -18.72 4.84
C GLU A 454 -9.90 -17.83 3.94
N ASP A 455 -11.11 -18.29 3.60
CA ASP A 455 -12.09 -17.53 2.81
C ASP A 455 -12.90 -16.51 3.63
N GLY A 456 -12.74 -16.54 4.96
CA GLY A 456 -13.42 -15.64 5.89
C GLY A 456 -14.68 -16.23 6.52
N ILE A 457 -15.03 -17.45 6.17
CA ILE A 457 -16.15 -18.20 6.75
C ILE A 457 -15.59 -19.32 7.62
N ILE A 458 -16.07 -19.41 8.84
CA ILE A 458 -15.60 -20.45 9.76
C ILE A 458 -16.09 -21.82 9.33
N ASP A 459 -15.26 -22.86 9.49
CA ASP A 459 -15.55 -24.27 9.13
C ASP A 459 -16.96 -24.74 9.54
N LYS A 460 -17.53 -24.20 10.63
CA LYS A 460 -18.87 -24.56 11.11
C LYS A 460 -20.02 -23.96 10.30
N LYS A 461 -19.76 -22.88 9.58
CA LYS A 461 -20.75 -22.13 8.79
C LYS A 461 -20.44 -22.24 7.28
N ASP A 462 -19.37 -22.90 6.98
CA ASP A 462 -18.84 -23.13 5.66
C ASP A 462 -19.30 -24.50 5.18
N ASN A 463 -19.89 -24.53 3.99
CA ASN A 463 -20.32 -25.76 3.36
C ASN A 463 -19.15 -26.51 2.71
N CYS A 464 -18.06 -25.80 2.36
CA CYS A 464 -16.86 -26.34 1.74
C CYS A 464 -15.57 -25.95 2.52
N PRO A 465 -15.37 -26.38 3.78
CA PRO A 465 -14.35 -25.86 4.70
C PRO A 465 -12.88 -26.09 4.30
N LYS A 466 -12.61 -26.56 3.09
CA LYS A 466 -11.26 -26.83 2.57
C LYS A 466 -11.02 -26.22 1.20
N GLU A 467 -12.04 -25.56 0.65
CA GLU A 467 -12.04 -25.03 -0.70
C GLU A 467 -12.53 -23.60 -0.65
N PHE A 468 -11.62 -22.65 -0.83
CA PHE A 468 -11.90 -21.23 -0.81
C PHE A 468 -13.11 -20.85 -1.66
N GLY A 469 -14.14 -20.24 -1.07
CA GLY A 469 -15.34 -19.81 -1.76
C GLY A 469 -15.90 -18.47 -1.24
N PRO A 470 -16.79 -17.81 -2.00
CA PRO A 470 -17.38 -16.55 -1.58
C PRO A 470 -18.47 -16.74 -0.53
N LEU A 471 -18.70 -15.70 0.26
CA LEU A 471 -19.75 -15.66 1.30
C LEU A 471 -21.15 -15.90 0.71
N GLU A 472 -21.40 -15.42 -0.49
CA GLU A 472 -22.65 -15.54 -1.23
C GLU A 472 -23.00 -17.01 -1.53
N ASN A 473 -21.98 -17.88 -1.66
CA ASN A 473 -22.14 -19.32 -1.87
C ASN A 473 -21.83 -20.15 -0.60
N ASN A 474 -21.93 -19.52 0.58
CA ASN A 474 -21.68 -20.17 1.87
C ASN A 474 -20.32 -20.87 1.97
N GLY A 475 -19.27 -20.27 1.39
CA GLY A 475 -17.90 -20.77 1.45
C GLY A 475 -17.55 -21.83 0.40
N CYS A 476 -18.44 -22.13 -0.52
CA CYS A 476 -18.10 -23.02 -1.64
C CYS A 476 -17.68 -22.21 -2.87
N PRO A 477 -16.70 -22.67 -3.63
CA PRO A 477 -16.46 -22.12 -4.96
C PRO A 477 -17.72 -22.29 -5.82
N TRP A 478 -17.95 -21.36 -6.72
CA TRP A 478 -19.00 -21.53 -7.71
C TRP A 478 -18.60 -22.68 -8.64
N GLY A 479 -19.53 -23.61 -8.85
CA GLY A 479 -19.38 -24.71 -9.81
C GLY A 479 -19.53 -24.24 -11.25
N ASP A 480 -19.06 -25.05 -12.17
CA ASP A 480 -19.33 -25.04 -13.60
C ASP A 480 -19.63 -26.48 -13.94
N LYS A 481 -20.92 -26.84 -13.95
CA LYS A 481 -21.37 -28.22 -13.92
C LYS A 481 -21.26 -28.89 -15.27
N ASP A 482 -21.46 -28.14 -16.34
CA ASP A 482 -21.38 -28.64 -17.73
C ASP A 482 -20.04 -28.31 -18.40
N GLU A 483 -19.13 -27.59 -17.67
CA GLU A 483 -17.78 -27.25 -18.09
C GLU A 483 -17.72 -26.36 -19.35
N ASP A 484 -18.73 -25.49 -19.55
CA ASP A 484 -18.75 -24.55 -20.69
C ASP A 484 -17.97 -23.25 -20.46
N GLY A 485 -17.46 -23.05 -19.25
CA GLY A 485 -16.67 -21.89 -18.84
C GLY A 485 -17.49 -20.78 -18.22
N ILE A 486 -18.79 -20.98 -17.99
CA ILE A 486 -19.68 -20.08 -17.27
C ILE A 486 -20.04 -20.75 -15.95
N LEU A 487 -19.92 -19.99 -14.85
CA LEU A 487 -20.24 -20.55 -13.54
C LEU A 487 -21.75 -20.77 -13.38
N ASP A 488 -22.18 -21.85 -12.70
CA ASP A 488 -23.58 -22.23 -12.49
C ASP A 488 -24.52 -21.10 -12.07
N HIS A 489 -24.01 -20.11 -11.33
CA HIS A 489 -24.83 -18.96 -10.85
C HIS A 489 -24.97 -17.82 -11.87
N GLU A 490 -24.14 -17.80 -12.90
CA GLU A 490 -24.18 -16.86 -14.03
C GLU A 490 -24.77 -17.53 -15.28
N ASP A 491 -24.88 -18.86 -15.25
CA ASP A 491 -25.41 -19.68 -16.32
C ASP A 491 -26.93 -19.81 -16.24
N THR A 492 -27.56 -19.63 -17.39
CA THR A 492 -29.02 -19.81 -17.53
C THR A 492 -29.41 -21.29 -17.72
N CYS A 493 -28.49 -22.09 -18.22
CA CYS A 493 -28.67 -23.53 -18.48
C CYS A 493 -27.53 -24.39 -17.86
N PRO A 494 -27.36 -24.44 -16.53
CA PRO A 494 -26.19 -25.01 -15.85
C PRO A 494 -25.98 -26.53 -16.04
N ASP A 495 -26.82 -27.17 -16.81
CA ASP A 495 -26.78 -28.60 -17.11
C ASP A 495 -26.49 -28.89 -18.60
N GLU A 496 -26.39 -27.85 -19.43
CA GLU A 496 -26.30 -27.99 -20.89
C GLU A 496 -25.27 -26.99 -21.46
N VAL A 497 -24.15 -27.50 -21.95
CA VAL A 497 -23.05 -26.72 -22.54
C VAL A 497 -23.53 -25.73 -23.58
N GLY A 498 -23.25 -24.47 -23.39
CA GLY A 498 -23.61 -23.39 -24.31
C GLY A 498 -22.59 -22.25 -24.36
N PRO A 499 -22.70 -21.37 -25.37
CA PRO A 499 -21.78 -20.26 -25.53
C PRO A 499 -22.09 -19.10 -24.57
N ILE A 500 -21.05 -18.31 -24.25
CA ILE A 500 -21.14 -17.11 -23.39
C ILE A 500 -22.15 -16.10 -23.92
N GLU A 501 -22.25 -15.95 -25.24
CA GLU A 501 -23.17 -15.04 -25.92
C GLU A 501 -24.64 -15.38 -25.65
N ASN A 502 -24.93 -16.67 -25.36
CA ASN A 502 -26.25 -17.14 -24.99
C ASN A 502 -26.38 -17.48 -23.50
N LYS A 503 -25.47 -16.92 -22.67
CA LYS A 503 -25.46 -17.10 -21.21
C LYS A 503 -25.47 -18.57 -20.80
N GLY A 504 -24.64 -19.39 -21.42
CA GLY A 504 -24.48 -20.80 -21.11
C GLY A 504 -25.56 -21.74 -21.70
N CYS A 505 -26.55 -21.21 -22.41
CA CYS A 505 -27.52 -22.08 -23.05
C CYS A 505 -27.11 -22.45 -24.48
N PRO A 506 -27.33 -23.67 -24.93
CA PRO A 506 -27.20 -24.01 -26.34
C PRO A 506 -28.18 -23.18 -27.17
N TRP A 507 -27.76 -22.81 -28.36
CA TRP A 507 -28.68 -22.17 -29.31
C TRP A 507 -29.73 -23.20 -29.76
N LYS A 508 -30.99 -22.81 -29.76
CA LYS A 508 -32.08 -23.67 -30.21
C LYS A 508 -32.14 -23.74 -31.74
N ASP A 509 -32.61 -24.84 -32.22
CA ASP A 509 -33.10 -25.09 -33.55
C ASP A 509 -34.49 -25.72 -33.39
N THR A 510 -35.53 -24.87 -33.48
CA THR A 510 -36.88 -25.25 -33.03
C THR A 510 -37.59 -26.21 -33.99
N ASP A 511 -37.34 -26.10 -35.30
CA ASP A 511 -37.98 -26.95 -36.30
C ASP A 511 -37.04 -28.05 -36.84
N GLY A 512 -35.75 -28.01 -36.49
CA GLY A 512 -34.78 -29.07 -36.78
C GLY A 512 -34.25 -29.06 -38.22
N ASP A 513 -34.25 -27.93 -38.89
CA ASP A 513 -33.77 -27.81 -40.26
C ASP A 513 -32.25 -27.57 -40.39
N GLY A 514 -31.55 -27.41 -39.25
CA GLY A 514 -30.11 -27.19 -39.16
C GLY A 514 -29.71 -25.74 -39.16
N ILE A 515 -30.65 -24.80 -39.06
CA ILE A 515 -30.44 -23.38 -38.87
C ILE A 515 -30.93 -23.01 -37.48
N LEU A 516 -30.08 -22.33 -36.71
CA LEU A 516 -30.43 -21.95 -35.36
C LEU A 516 -31.50 -20.87 -35.36
N ASP A 517 -32.43 -20.88 -34.38
CA ASP A 517 -33.51 -19.90 -34.22
C ASP A 517 -33.09 -18.43 -34.38
N LYS A 518 -31.85 -18.10 -34.02
CA LYS A 518 -31.30 -16.75 -34.13
C LYS A 518 -30.96 -16.33 -35.57
N ASP A 519 -30.73 -17.29 -36.45
CA ASP A 519 -30.32 -17.12 -37.83
C ASP A 519 -31.44 -17.56 -38.78
N ASP A 520 -32.58 -18.04 -38.23
CA ASP A 520 -33.73 -18.53 -38.93
C ASP A 520 -34.85 -17.49 -39.00
N ASN A 521 -35.33 -17.26 -40.22
CA ASN A 521 -36.45 -16.32 -40.48
C ASN A 521 -37.82 -17.02 -40.27
N CYS A 522 -37.89 -18.33 -40.24
CA CYS A 522 -39.11 -19.13 -40.11
C CYS A 522 -39.00 -20.22 -39.02
N ILE A 523 -38.67 -19.85 -37.81
CA ILE A 523 -38.33 -20.62 -36.62
C ILE A 523 -39.21 -21.86 -36.33
N GLU A 524 -40.46 -21.91 -36.86
CA GLU A 524 -41.41 -23.01 -36.61
C GLU A 524 -41.67 -23.88 -37.84
N GLU A 525 -41.06 -23.54 -38.99
CA GLU A 525 -41.29 -24.21 -40.28
C GLU A 525 -39.97 -24.55 -40.99
N ALA A 526 -39.55 -25.80 -40.97
CA ALA A 526 -38.30 -26.27 -41.55
C ALA A 526 -38.13 -25.84 -43.02
N GLY A 527 -37.01 -25.17 -43.27
CA GLY A 527 -36.73 -24.60 -44.59
C GLY A 527 -35.36 -24.95 -45.14
N THR A 528 -34.79 -24.09 -45.94
CA THR A 528 -33.49 -24.34 -46.57
C THR A 528 -32.46 -23.28 -46.18
N ILE A 529 -31.19 -23.67 -46.11
CA ILE A 529 -30.07 -22.72 -45.83
C ILE A 529 -30.07 -21.53 -46.81
N PRO A 530 -30.27 -21.71 -48.15
CA PRO A 530 -30.33 -20.59 -49.09
C PRO A 530 -31.48 -19.64 -48.86
N ASN A 531 -32.54 -20.07 -48.19
CA ASN A 531 -33.71 -19.24 -47.89
C ASN A 531 -33.77 -18.84 -46.41
N ASN A 532 -32.61 -18.86 -45.70
CA ASN A 532 -32.49 -18.53 -44.28
C ASN A 532 -33.56 -19.19 -43.39
N GLY A 533 -33.73 -20.48 -43.53
CA GLY A 533 -34.63 -21.27 -42.70
C GLY A 533 -36.09 -21.25 -43.10
N CYS A 534 -36.48 -20.53 -44.14
CA CYS A 534 -37.86 -20.58 -44.61
C CYS A 534 -38.06 -21.65 -45.70
N PRO A 535 -39.23 -22.33 -45.75
CA PRO A 535 -39.57 -23.18 -46.86
C PRO A 535 -39.69 -22.39 -48.16
N GLU A 536 -39.09 -22.92 -49.23
CA GLU A 536 -39.22 -22.33 -50.56
C GLU A 536 -40.53 -22.74 -51.19
N GLY A 537 -41.21 -21.77 -51.80
CA GLY A 537 -42.34 -22.03 -52.66
C GLY A 537 -41.90 -22.78 -53.93
N GLU A 538 -42.72 -23.69 -54.43
CA GLU A 538 -42.48 -24.34 -55.74
C GLU A 538 -42.56 -23.32 -56.88
N VAL A 539 -41.62 -23.37 -57.84
CA VAL A 539 -41.69 -22.56 -59.07
C VAL A 539 -42.89 -23.02 -59.90
N THR A 540 -44.00 -22.32 -59.76
CA THR A 540 -45.23 -22.66 -60.43
C THR A 540 -45.13 -22.44 -61.93
N GLU A 541 -46.04 -23.11 -62.71
CA GLU A 541 -46.12 -22.93 -64.16
C GLU A 541 -46.40 -21.48 -64.58
N GLU A 542 -47.04 -20.69 -63.70
CA GLU A 542 -47.30 -19.26 -63.92
C GLU A 542 -46.01 -18.43 -63.80
N ILE A 543 -45.17 -18.71 -62.76
CA ILE A 543 -43.85 -18.07 -62.61
C ILE A 543 -42.94 -18.43 -63.79
N GLN A 544 -42.92 -19.69 -64.21
CA GLN A 544 -42.15 -20.15 -65.37
C GLN A 544 -42.59 -19.42 -66.66
N LYS A 545 -43.89 -19.20 -66.87
CA LYS A 545 -44.41 -18.43 -67.99
C LYS A 545 -43.99 -16.95 -67.89
N THR A 546 -44.00 -16.38 -66.71
CA THR A 546 -43.58 -15.02 -66.46
C THR A 546 -42.08 -14.85 -66.76
N LEU A 547 -41.20 -15.72 -66.25
CA LEU A 547 -39.79 -15.72 -66.57
C LEU A 547 -39.53 -15.77 -68.08
N ASN A 548 -40.22 -16.66 -68.80
CA ASN A 548 -40.10 -16.77 -70.24
C ASN A 548 -40.69 -15.57 -70.97
N ALA A 549 -41.73 -14.93 -70.44
CA ALA A 549 -42.24 -13.67 -71.02
C ALA A 549 -41.22 -12.55 -70.94
N PHE A 550 -40.54 -12.40 -69.73
CA PHE A 550 -39.45 -11.44 -69.54
C PHE A 550 -38.23 -11.75 -70.42
N ALA A 551 -37.76 -13.02 -70.43
CA ALA A 551 -36.56 -13.46 -71.14
C ALA A 551 -36.67 -13.17 -72.66
N LYS A 552 -37.86 -13.36 -73.24
CA LYS A 552 -38.15 -13.06 -74.68
C LYS A 552 -38.09 -11.57 -75.07
N THR A 553 -38.06 -10.64 -74.10
CA THR A 553 -37.93 -9.21 -74.33
C THR A 553 -36.48 -8.72 -74.22
N ILE A 554 -35.53 -9.60 -73.86
CA ILE A 554 -34.11 -9.25 -73.82
C ILE A 554 -33.63 -8.94 -75.27
N LEU A 555 -33.07 -7.74 -75.41
CA LEU A 555 -32.59 -7.25 -76.71
C LEU A 555 -31.06 -7.32 -76.77
N PHE A 556 -30.56 -7.69 -77.97
CA PHE A 556 -29.13 -7.70 -78.27
C PHE A 556 -28.81 -6.78 -79.41
N ASP A 557 -27.59 -6.32 -79.53
CA ASP A 557 -27.13 -5.65 -80.72
C ASP A 557 -27.09 -6.61 -81.89
N SER A 558 -27.30 -6.05 -83.09
CA SER A 558 -27.48 -6.84 -84.30
C SER A 558 -26.23 -7.65 -84.62
N GLY A 559 -26.40 -8.99 -84.70
CA GLY A 559 -25.33 -9.94 -85.02
C GLY A 559 -24.34 -10.18 -83.91
N THR A 560 -24.58 -9.68 -82.67
CA THR A 560 -23.70 -9.86 -81.47
C THR A 560 -24.46 -10.45 -80.27
N SER A 561 -23.72 -10.78 -79.24
CA SER A 561 -24.25 -11.17 -77.90
C SER A 561 -24.29 -10.00 -76.91
N MET A 562 -23.98 -8.77 -77.33
CA MET A 562 -23.99 -7.61 -76.43
C MET A 562 -25.46 -7.25 -76.11
N ILE A 563 -25.78 -7.30 -74.81
CA ILE A 563 -27.09 -6.98 -74.26
C ILE A 563 -27.27 -5.45 -74.32
N LYS A 564 -28.40 -5.03 -74.84
CA LYS A 564 -28.74 -3.62 -74.88
C LYS A 564 -29.15 -3.06 -73.55
N THR A 565 -28.78 -1.84 -73.23
CA THR A 565 -29.06 -1.17 -71.96
C THR A 565 -30.54 -1.15 -71.57
N GLU A 566 -31.42 -1.07 -72.59
CA GLU A 566 -32.88 -1.09 -72.45
C GLU A 566 -33.37 -2.43 -71.80
N SER A 567 -32.57 -3.51 -71.86
CA SER A 567 -32.89 -4.78 -71.25
C SER A 567 -32.55 -4.86 -69.78
N ASN A 568 -31.85 -3.88 -69.21
CA ASN A 568 -31.43 -3.91 -67.77
C ASN A 568 -32.63 -3.97 -66.85
N GLN A 569 -33.71 -3.30 -67.13
CA GLN A 569 -34.94 -3.33 -66.35
C GLN A 569 -35.54 -4.73 -66.28
N VAL A 570 -35.71 -5.37 -67.42
CA VAL A 570 -36.30 -6.74 -67.50
C VAL A 570 -35.37 -7.76 -66.91
N LEU A 571 -34.05 -7.60 -66.98
CA LEU A 571 -33.09 -8.45 -66.32
C LEU A 571 -33.15 -8.28 -64.80
N GLY A 572 -33.45 -7.08 -64.30
CA GLY A 572 -33.73 -6.85 -62.88
C GLY A 572 -34.98 -7.60 -62.37
N GLU A 573 -36.04 -7.60 -63.16
CA GLU A 573 -37.28 -8.36 -62.86
C GLU A 573 -37.01 -9.86 -62.83
N ILE A 574 -36.18 -10.37 -63.75
CA ILE A 574 -35.74 -11.77 -63.74
C ILE A 574 -34.93 -12.09 -62.49
N ILE A 575 -33.97 -11.22 -62.10
CA ILE A 575 -33.17 -11.39 -60.87
C ILE A 575 -34.06 -11.44 -59.64
N ALA A 576 -35.08 -10.59 -59.55
CA ALA A 576 -36.01 -10.59 -58.42
C ALA A 576 -36.72 -11.94 -58.30
N ILE A 577 -37.25 -12.46 -59.42
CA ILE A 577 -37.90 -13.79 -59.42
C ILE A 577 -36.89 -14.89 -59.03
N LEU A 578 -35.66 -14.89 -59.58
CA LEU A 578 -34.68 -15.92 -59.26
C LEU A 578 -34.24 -15.89 -57.79
N ASN A 579 -34.32 -14.76 -57.12
CA ASN A 579 -34.03 -14.60 -55.71
C ASN A 579 -35.18 -15.08 -54.80
N GLU A 580 -36.42 -15.09 -55.28
CA GLU A 580 -37.54 -15.68 -54.52
C GLU A 580 -37.47 -17.22 -54.47
N TYR A 581 -36.63 -17.85 -55.31
CA TYR A 581 -36.45 -19.32 -55.41
C TYR A 581 -34.96 -19.69 -55.34
N PRO A 582 -34.29 -19.42 -54.26
CA PRO A 582 -32.83 -19.49 -54.18
C PRO A 582 -32.23 -20.91 -54.39
N SER A 583 -32.98 -21.97 -54.18
CA SER A 583 -32.51 -23.35 -54.42
C SER A 583 -32.80 -23.80 -55.87
N ALA A 584 -33.73 -23.18 -56.59
CA ALA A 584 -34.09 -23.59 -57.92
C ALA A 584 -33.00 -23.29 -58.96
N GLY A 585 -32.76 -24.27 -59.85
CA GLY A 585 -31.84 -24.17 -60.98
C GLY A 585 -32.56 -23.82 -62.26
N PHE A 586 -31.91 -23.07 -63.16
CA PHE A 586 -32.52 -22.64 -64.40
C PHE A 586 -31.60 -22.80 -65.60
N THR A 587 -32.20 -23.20 -66.75
CA THR A 587 -31.51 -23.28 -68.03
C THR A 587 -31.85 -22.03 -68.87
N ILE A 588 -30.83 -21.28 -69.32
CA ILE A 588 -30.94 -20.15 -70.20
C ILE A 588 -30.74 -20.59 -71.65
N GLU A 589 -31.78 -20.54 -72.43
CA GLU A 589 -31.78 -21.02 -73.83
C GLU A 589 -31.73 -19.87 -74.83
N GLY A 590 -30.72 -19.89 -75.69
CA GLY A 590 -30.57 -18.89 -76.75
C GLY A 590 -31.07 -19.38 -78.12
N HIS A 591 -31.76 -18.52 -78.83
CA HIS A 591 -32.33 -18.84 -80.18
C HIS A 591 -32.04 -17.74 -81.14
N THR A 592 -31.91 -18.12 -82.44
CA THR A 592 -31.77 -17.18 -83.58
C THR A 592 -32.88 -17.37 -84.57
N ASP A 593 -32.94 -16.52 -85.52
CA ASP A 593 -33.69 -16.75 -86.82
C ASP A 593 -32.80 -17.52 -87.80
N SER A 594 -33.34 -17.87 -88.94
CA SER A 594 -32.64 -18.63 -89.98
C SER A 594 -31.81 -17.76 -90.99
N VAL A 595 -31.46 -16.54 -90.60
CA VAL A 595 -30.60 -15.69 -91.42
C VAL A 595 -29.17 -15.95 -91.09
N GLY A 596 -28.36 -16.40 -92.01
CA GLY A 596 -26.95 -16.75 -91.80
C GLY A 596 -26.63 -18.24 -91.93
N LYS A 597 -25.43 -18.65 -91.50
CA LYS A 597 -25.06 -20.06 -91.47
C LYS A 597 -25.50 -20.69 -90.12
N GLU A 598 -26.05 -21.90 -90.21
CA GLU A 598 -26.53 -22.62 -89.03
C GLU A 598 -25.49 -22.67 -87.92
N THR A 599 -24.19 -22.99 -88.23
CA THR A 599 -23.09 -23.02 -87.29
C THR A 599 -22.84 -21.66 -86.63
N SER A 600 -22.99 -20.57 -87.36
CA SER A 600 -22.86 -19.18 -86.86
C SER A 600 -24.03 -18.83 -85.92
N ASN A 601 -25.24 -19.26 -86.31
CA ASN A 601 -26.45 -19.06 -85.50
C ASN A 601 -26.39 -19.84 -84.20
N PHE A 602 -25.82 -21.05 -84.21
CA PHE A 602 -25.59 -21.84 -83.00
C PHE A 602 -24.64 -21.11 -82.05
N VAL A 603 -23.44 -20.72 -82.49
CA VAL A 603 -22.46 -19.98 -81.70
C VAL A 603 -23.02 -18.66 -81.18
N LEU A 604 -23.77 -17.93 -82.00
CA LEU A 604 -24.38 -16.67 -81.57
C LEU A 604 -25.43 -16.86 -80.48
N SER A 605 -26.25 -17.91 -80.61
CA SER A 605 -27.27 -18.22 -79.61
C SER A 605 -26.68 -18.63 -78.27
N GLU A 606 -25.62 -19.45 -78.29
CA GLU A 606 -24.88 -19.83 -77.11
C GLU A 606 -24.20 -18.62 -76.44
N ALA A 607 -23.56 -17.76 -77.25
CA ALA A 607 -22.94 -16.54 -76.73
C ALA A 607 -23.99 -15.58 -76.12
N ARG A 608 -25.22 -15.51 -76.63
CA ARG A 608 -26.31 -14.74 -76.02
C ARG A 608 -26.81 -15.32 -74.70
N ALA A 609 -26.97 -16.65 -74.63
CA ALA A 609 -27.33 -17.32 -73.40
C ALA A 609 -26.25 -17.09 -72.31
N ASN A 610 -24.97 -17.20 -72.70
CA ASN A 610 -23.86 -16.92 -71.79
C ASN A 610 -23.83 -15.45 -71.32
N ALA A 611 -24.09 -14.48 -72.22
CA ALA A 611 -24.14 -13.05 -71.85
C ALA A 611 -25.27 -12.75 -70.84
N VAL A 612 -26.41 -13.44 -70.94
CA VAL A 612 -27.48 -13.33 -69.93
C VAL A 612 -27.04 -13.97 -68.61
N LYS A 613 -26.45 -15.18 -68.64
CA LYS A 613 -25.87 -15.81 -67.43
C LYS A 613 -24.87 -14.89 -66.75
N ASP A 614 -23.91 -14.35 -67.50
CA ASP A 614 -22.85 -13.49 -66.94
C ASP A 614 -23.45 -12.22 -66.29
N PHE A 615 -24.50 -11.68 -66.88
CA PHE A 615 -25.23 -10.54 -66.31
C PHE A 615 -25.92 -10.96 -64.98
N LEU A 616 -26.63 -12.07 -64.96
CA LEU A 616 -27.30 -12.55 -63.73
C LEU A 616 -26.30 -12.87 -62.62
N VAL A 617 -25.19 -13.51 -62.95
CA VAL A 617 -24.12 -13.83 -61.99
C VAL A 617 -23.45 -12.55 -61.46
N SER A 618 -23.17 -11.59 -62.32
CA SER A 618 -22.59 -10.30 -61.91
C SER A 618 -23.51 -9.47 -60.98
N ASN A 619 -24.81 -9.83 -60.97
CA ASN A 619 -25.82 -9.23 -60.10
C ASN A 619 -26.27 -10.16 -58.93
N GLY A 620 -25.45 -11.17 -58.58
CA GLY A 620 -25.61 -11.94 -57.34
C GLY A 620 -26.29 -13.30 -57.45
N ILE A 621 -26.68 -13.74 -58.63
CA ILE A 621 -27.23 -15.12 -58.80
C ILE A 621 -26.08 -16.12 -58.84
N ASP A 622 -26.16 -17.18 -58.04
CA ASP A 622 -25.13 -18.25 -58.03
C ASP A 622 -24.99 -18.91 -59.42
N SER A 623 -23.77 -18.92 -59.93
CA SER A 623 -23.40 -19.50 -61.21
C SER A 623 -23.79 -20.98 -61.32
N ASN A 624 -23.84 -21.72 -60.22
CA ASN A 624 -24.17 -23.15 -60.17
C ASN A 624 -25.66 -23.41 -60.46
N ARG A 625 -26.51 -22.39 -60.29
CA ARG A 625 -27.95 -22.46 -60.56
C ARG A 625 -28.29 -22.25 -62.02
N LEU A 626 -27.34 -21.84 -62.88
CA LEU A 626 -27.58 -21.38 -64.21
C LEU A 626 -26.83 -22.25 -65.22
N LEU A 627 -27.57 -22.97 -66.07
CA LEU A 627 -27.04 -23.64 -67.24
C LEU A 627 -27.34 -22.82 -68.50
N THR A 628 -26.49 -22.88 -69.51
CA THR A 628 -26.69 -22.19 -70.79
C THR A 628 -26.71 -23.17 -71.94
N VAL A 629 -27.65 -22.98 -72.88
CA VAL A 629 -27.76 -23.82 -74.07
C VAL A 629 -28.06 -22.92 -75.28
N GLY A 630 -27.30 -23.08 -76.34
CA GLY A 630 -27.60 -22.44 -77.64
C GLY A 630 -28.32 -23.41 -78.58
N TYR A 631 -29.43 -23.01 -79.12
CA TYR A 631 -30.17 -23.80 -80.04
C TYR A 631 -30.09 -23.27 -81.52
N GLY A 632 -29.45 -22.12 -81.72
CA GLY A 632 -29.42 -21.52 -83.07
C GLY A 632 -30.81 -21.36 -83.61
N GLU A 633 -30.97 -21.72 -84.84
CA GLU A 633 -32.25 -21.70 -85.58
C GLU A 633 -33.10 -22.96 -85.50
N SER A 634 -32.61 -24.01 -84.72
CA SER A 634 -33.22 -25.35 -84.71
C SER A 634 -34.59 -25.41 -84.03
N LYS A 635 -34.91 -24.43 -83.12
CA LYS A 635 -36.17 -24.41 -82.37
C LYS A 635 -36.96 -23.12 -82.67
N PRO A 636 -37.51 -22.93 -83.91
CA PRO A 636 -38.32 -21.77 -84.26
C PRO A 636 -39.72 -21.87 -83.67
N ILE A 637 -40.22 -20.78 -83.07
CA ILE A 637 -41.59 -20.64 -82.52
C ILE A 637 -42.53 -19.94 -83.50
N PHE A 638 -41.97 -19.27 -84.50
CA PHE A 638 -42.68 -18.62 -85.59
C PHE A 638 -42.02 -18.96 -86.93
N SER A 639 -42.75 -18.70 -88.06
CA SER A 639 -42.21 -18.93 -89.37
C SER A 639 -41.05 -17.98 -89.73
N ASN A 640 -39.89 -18.52 -90.03
CA ASN A 640 -38.72 -17.73 -90.48
C ASN A 640 -38.90 -17.04 -91.85
N LYS A 641 -40.00 -17.33 -92.58
CA LYS A 641 -40.30 -16.71 -93.86
C LYS A 641 -40.71 -15.23 -93.78
N THR A 642 -41.22 -14.80 -92.60
CA THR A 642 -41.67 -13.42 -92.39
C THR A 642 -40.71 -12.63 -91.51
N SER A 643 -40.56 -11.33 -91.66
CA SER A 643 -39.75 -10.49 -90.83
C SER A 643 -40.24 -10.53 -89.37
N TYR A 644 -41.54 -10.55 -89.15
CA TYR A 644 -42.17 -10.67 -87.84
C TYR A 644 -41.81 -12.03 -87.19
N GLY A 645 -41.91 -13.15 -87.85
CA GLY A 645 -41.57 -14.45 -87.31
C GLY A 645 -40.09 -14.55 -86.99
N ARG A 646 -39.20 -14.03 -87.84
CA ARG A 646 -37.76 -13.98 -87.50
C ARG A 646 -37.46 -13.14 -86.23
N SER A 647 -38.11 -12.01 -86.08
CA SER A 647 -37.90 -11.19 -84.86
C SER A 647 -38.34 -11.91 -83.63
N ARG A 648 -39.34 -12.78 -83.65
CA ARG A 648 -39.81 -13.60 -82.53
C ARG A 648 -38.95 -14.81 -82.29
N ASN A 649 -38.27 -15.35 -83.29
CA ASN A 649 -37.36 -16.43 -83.16
C ASN A 649 -36.03 -15.99 -82.51
N ARG A 650 -35.59 -14.73 -82.66
CA ARG A 650 -34.45 -14.17 -81.94
C ARG A 650 -34.85 -13.84 -80.50
N ARG A 651 -34.72 -14.81 -79.63
CA ARG A 651 -35.15 -14.73 -78.23
C ARG A 651 -34.20 -15.47 -77.27
N VAL A 652 -34.37 -15.22 -76.03
CA VAL A 652 -33.85 -16.06 -74.88
C VAL A 652 -35.06 -16.62 -74.15
N GLU A 653 -34.94 -17.81 -73.68
CA GLU A 653 -35.88 -18.49 -72.75
C GLU A 653 -35.12 -18.88 -71.47
N ILE A 654 -35.81 -18.82 -70.30
CA ILE A 654 -35.27 -19.23 -69.01
C ILE A 654 -36.23 -20.29 -68.45
N ASN A 655 -35.76 -21.50 -68.36
CA ASN A 655 -36.58 -22.66 -67.97
C ASN A 655 -36.05 -23.31 -66.69
N LEU A 656 -36.95 -23.71 -65.78
CA LEU A 656 -36.60 -24.48 -64.60
C LEU A 656 -35.86 -25.75 -65.02
N ILE A 657 -34.85 -26.14 -64.24
CA ILE A 657 -34.20 -27.44 -64.37
C ILE A 657 -35.01 -28.39 -63.53
N ASP A 658 -35.57 -29.42 -64.14
CA ASP A 658 -36.33 -30.49 -63.48
C ASP A 658 -35.43 -31.35 -62.57
#